data_0a67af074a6eba88bd7bcf849a00a946
#
_entry.id   0a67af074a6eba88bd7bcf849a00a946
#
_cell.length_a   1.000
_cell.length_b   1.000
_cell.length_c   1.000
_cell.angle_alpha   90.00
_cell.angle_beta   90.00
_cell.angle_gamma   90.00
#
_symmetry.space_group_name_H-M   'P 1'
#
loop_
_entity.id
_entity.type
_entity.pdbx_description
1 polymer ?
#
loop_
_entity_poly.entity_id
_entity_poly.type
_entity_poly.pdbx_seq_one_letter_code
_entity_poly.pdbx_strand_id
1 'polypeptide(L)'
;MTYREVFGVVLLSAASALAPVWADNFDYDTRRAPALLVCDRDSEHGRVAAARTCYQALLRSTRDGLVRAEAQWALGDVKSANDEFRALVNADARALQPRLRWGRLFLATHQYADAVKLFQEALAIDAQDKGARLAMARVMAERYDGDVRKLLATLLEEDPTLIEGQLLMARVELENGKYDAAATAAAQALKLAEQQQRAPLEAWSQLAAIELARGADTQRWTGPALAYNPRYGDIFASLAHFEVMRRRYLEASVWLRQAVQVQPDLWTAHEELGVNQLRLGDREGARVALTRAYSGDPFSATTVNTLRLLDSLEQFNFERMTQPDAIMQLHKKESAALRPYVEQLMRESMATFGKRYGYTPNEPVTVELYPDHDDFAVRIAGLPGIGLLGVTFGHLVAMDSPSGRQTGEFHWGSTLWHEMAHVYTLSVTDHRVPRWLSEGISVFEEWRTGPTPGVSLAPPVLTAFAEGKFLPVAQLDEGFIRPSYPEQVQVSYMQAGLICLFIEERWGFDKLASFLRQFTRDNNTAAAVQANFAMEPAAFDKEFTASVQKRFAPYLADPKKWLPTMQRAAKALEARDWKEASSASQQAVALLPEFTPADSPYLMLAKAQEGAGDSAAATATLLAWRKAGGWDPDGLRWLAKLLLQAQRPVEATAVLDAVNYADPLRAPGHAELGELLLTAGKAQEAVREYSVLLALDPLDTAAANFGLARAWRLAGDLPQSRRRLLEALETAPNYRPAQKLLLEMTGDPTP
;
A
#
# COMPACT_ATOMS: atom_id res chain seq x y z
N MET A 1 -23.61 -8.92 -12.25
CA MET A 1 -22.51 -8.65 -11.33
C MET A 1 -22.53 -7.17 -10.99
N THR A 2 -22.69 -6.83 -9.76
CA THR A 2 -22.83 -5.44 -9.31
C THR A 2 -21.44 -4.81 -9.19
N TYR A 3 -21.31 -3.57 -9.65
CA TYR A 3 -20.11 -2.70 -9.61
C TYR A 3 -19.39 -2.63 -8.25
N ARG A 4 -19.90 -3.30 -7.23
CA ARG A 4 -19.34 -3.37 -5.87
C ARG A 4 -18.21 -4.38 -5.68
N GLU A 5 -18.04 -5.33 -6.59
CA GLU A 5 -17.08 -6.44 -6.37
C GLU A 5 -15.74 -6.29 -7.09
N VAL A 6 -15.62 -5.37 -8.07
CA VAL A 6 -14.38 -5.22 -8.88
C VAL A 6 -13.45 -4.10 -8.38
N PHE A 7 -13.93 -3.18 -7.54
CA PHE A 7 -13.11 -2.07 -7.00
C PHE A 7 -13.29 -1.85 -5.49
N GLY A 8 -13.51 -2.93 -4.74
CA GLY A 8 -13.48 -2.90 -3.28
C GLY A 8 -12.07 -2.88 -2.68
N VAL A 9 -11.08 -2.41 -3.41
CA VAL A 9 -9.74 -2.15 -2.88
C VAL A 9 -9.80 -0.86 -2.06
N VAL A 10 -10.18 -0.98 -0.81
CA VAL A 10 -9.91 0.06 0.17
C VAL A 10 -8.40 0.08 0.33
N LEU A 11 -7.76 0.97 -0.41
CA LEU A 11 -6.37 1.37 -0.20
C LEU A 11 -6.26 2.06 1.17
N LEU A 12 -6.31 1.27 2.24
CA LEU A 12 -5.80 1.70 3.53
C LEU A 12 -4.33 2.00 3.32
N SER A 13 -3.91 3.22 3.60
CA SER A 13 -2.50 3.58 3.52
C SER A 13 -1.68 2.63 4.37
N ALA A 14 -0.52 2.15 3.89
CA ALA A 14 0.38 1.31 4.67
C ALA A 14 0.80 1.95 6.02
N ALA A 15 0.66 3.27 6.14
CA ALA A 15 0.79 3.99 7.40
C ALA A 15 -0.38 3.74 8.37
N SER A 16 -1.58 3.40 7.87
CA SER A 16 -2.77 3.22 8.72
C SER A 16 -2.82 1.88 9.46
N ALA A 17 -2.02 0.90 9.05
CA ALA A 17 -2.03 -0.42 9.68
C ALA A 17 -1.08 -0.54 10.89
N LEU A 18 -0.25 0.46 11.13
CA LEU A 18 0.78 0.45 12.16
C LEU A 18 0.76 1.73 13.01
N ALA A 19 -0.43 2.23 13.32
CA ALA A 19 -0.49 3.12 14.47
C ALA A 19 -0.15 2.27 15.70
N PRO A 20 0.97 2.55 16.39
CA PRO A 20 1.18 1.94 17.69
C PRO A 20 -0.07 2.22 18.51
N VAL A 21 -0.57 1.20 19.20
CA VAL A 21 -1.49 1.46 20.29
C VAL A 21 -0.68 2.26 21.27
N TRP A 22 -0.80 3.57 21.21
CA TRP A 22 -0.33 4.43 22.28
C TRP A 22 -1.07 3.95 23.52
N ALA A 23 -0.46 3.00 24.23
CA ALA A 23 -0.91 2.68 25.55
C ALA A 23 -0.91 4.03 26.27
N ASP A 24 -2.09 4.51 26.64
CA ASP A 24 -2.19 5.69 27.49
C ASP A 24 -1.44 5.38 28.77
N ASN A 25 -0.15 5.70 28.79
CA ASN A 25 0.67 5.55 29.96
C ASN A 25 0.18 6.45 31.09
N PHE A 26 -0.62 7.47 30.74
CA PHE A 26 -1.12 8.48 31.69
C PHE A 26 -2.60 8.69 31.50
N ASP A 27 -3.33 8.60 32.61
CA ASP A 27 -4.77 8.75 32.64
C ASP A 27 -5.15 10.17 33.08
N TYR A 28 -5.61 10.98 32.13
CA TYR A 28 -6.09 12.35 32.38
C TYR A 28 -7.57 12.41 32.71
N ASP A 29 -8.30 11.29 32.81
CA ASP A 29 -9.71 11.28 33.20
C ASP A 29 -9.90 11.87 34.59
N THR A 30 -10.64 12.95 34.66
CA THR A 30 -10.96 13.62 35.95
C THR A 30 -11.78 12.77 36.91
N ARG A 31 -12.38 11.69 36.41
CA ARG A 31 -13.14 10.69 37.18
C ARG A 31 -12.28 9.58 37.77
N ARG A 32 -10.97 9.59 37.53
CA ARG A 32 -10.05 8.59 38.08
C ARG A 32 -10.01 8.68 39.60
N ALA A 33 -10.12 7.52 40.27
CA ALA A 33 -10.21 7.48 41.74
C ALA A 33 -8.97 8.09 42.41
N PRO A 34 -9.12 8.98 43.44
CA PRO A 34 -7.97 9.61 44.09
C PRO A 34 -6.94 8.65 44.65
N ALA A 35 -7.37 7.47 45.08
CA ALA A 35 -6.46 6.42 45.57
C ALA A 35 -5.51 5.88 44.49
N LEU A 36 -5.95 5.81 43.23
CA LEU A 36 -5.12 5.41 42.10
C LEU A 36 -4.11 6.50 41.75
N LEU A 37 -4.50 7.77 41.77
CA LEU A 37 -3.62 8.91 41.47
C LEU A 37 -2.35 8.96 42.33
N VAL A 38 -2.41 8.42 43.56
CA VAL A 38 -1.23 8.31 44.42
C VAL A 38 -0.20 7.34 43.82
N CYS A 39 -0.66 6.18 43.34
CA CYS A 39 0.18 5.17 42.72
C CYS A 39 0.64 5.58 41.33
N ASP A 40 -0.25 6.25 40.56
CA ASP A 40 0.02 6.77 39.22
C ASP A 40 1.20 7.74 39.22
N ARG A 41 1.33 8.62 40.23
CA ARG A 41 2.46 9.55 40.38
C ARG A 41 3.82 8.84 40.43
N ASP A 42 3.90 7.69 41.08
CA ASP A 42 5.13 6.92 41.09
C ASP A 42 5.45 6.34 39.72
N SER A 43 4.41 5.87 39.01
CA SER A 43 4.54 5.41 37.62
C SER A 43 4.97 6.56 36.70
N GLU A 44 4.30 7.72 36.77
CA GLU A 44 4.60 8.93 36.00
C GLU A 44 6.06 9.39 36.15
N HIS A 45 6.65 9.19 37.33
CA HIS A 45 8.08 9.52 37.59
C HIS A 45 9.04 8.34 37.33
N GLY A 46 8.58 7.23 36.73
CA GLY A 46 9.41 6.05 36.46
C GLY A 46 9.83 5.26 37.70
N ARG A 47 9.19 5.51 38.87
CA ARG A 47 9.45 4.78 40.12
C ARG A 47 8.66 3.47 40.16
N VAL A 48 8.97 2.57 39.22
CA VAL A 48 8.22 1.33 38.93
C VAL A 48 8.03 0.46 40.19
N ALA A 49 9.06 0.27 41.02
CA ALA A 49 8.99 -0.54 42.24
C ALA A 49 8.04 0.07 43.30
N ALA A 50 8.06 1.42 43.45
CA ALA A 50 7.18 2.13 44.36
C ALA A 50 5.72 2.07 43.87
N ALA A 51 5.50 2.33 42.58
CA ALA A 51 4.16 2.21 41.95
C ALA A 51 3.57 0.80 42.15
N ARG A 52 4.36 -0.23 41.85
CA ARG A 52 3.95 -1.64 42.05
C ARG A 52 3.58 -1.94 43.51
N THR A 53 4.38 -1.49 44.46
CA THR A 53 4.11 -1.66 45.90
C THR A 53 2.81 -0.92 46.29
N CYS A 54 2.59 0.29 45.77
CA CYS A 54 1.40 1.07 46.00
C CYS A 54 0.14 0.37 45.47
N TYR A 55 0.12 -0.09 44.24
CA TYR A 55 -1.03 -0.81 43.66
C TYR A 55 -1.31 -2.13 44.38
N GLN A 56 -0.27 -2.86 44.81
CA GLN A 56 -0.46 -4.08 45.63
C GLN A 56 -1.07 -3.77 46.98
N ALA A 57 -0.67 -2.67 47.63
CA ALA A 57 -1.27 -2.25 48.88
C ALA A 57 -2.72 -1.83 48.71
N LEU A 58 -3.02 -1.12 47.60
CA LEU A 58 -4.36 -0.70 47.27
C LEU A 58 -5.30 -1.89 47.03
N LEU A 59 -4.85 -2.93 46.30
CA LEU A 59 -5.61 -4.17 46.12
C LEU A 59 -5.98 -4.87 47.43
N ARG A 60 -5.10 -4.85 48.43
CA ARG A 60 -5.36 -5.47 49.73
C ARG A 60 -6.35 -4.69 50.61
N SER A 61 -6.46 -3.35 50.37
CA SER A 61 -7.21 -2.46 51.23
C SER A 61 -8.56 -2.03 50.64
N THR A 62 -8.69 -1.99 49.31
CA THR A 62 -9.91 -1.47 48.66
C THR A 62 -11.01 -2.54 48.52
N ARG A 63 -12.28 -2.09 48.71
CA ARG A 63 -13.47 -2.87 48.35
C ARG A 63 -14.13 -2.35 47.06
N ASP A 64 -13.66 -1.24 46.54
CA ASP A 64 -14.16 -0.67 45.28
C ASP A 64 -13.69 -1.54 44.08
N GLY A 65 -14.66 -2.12 43.39
CA GLY A 65 -14.38 -3.03 42.24
C GLY A 65 -13.67 -2.33 41.08
N LEU A 66 -14.01 -1.05 40.80
CA LEU A 66 -13.37 -0.28 39.74
C LEU A 66 -11.90 -0.01 40.09
N VAL A 67 -11.61 0.40 41.31
CA VAL A 67 -10.23 0.60 41.79
C VAL A 67 -9.43 -0.69 41.78
N ARG A 68 -10.07 -1.84 42.10
CA ARG A 68 -9.43 -3.17 42.01
C ARG A 68 -9.06 -3.54 40.60
N ALA A 69 -10.01 -3.41 39.66
CA ALA A 69 -9.78 -3.69 38.23
C ALA A 69 -8.61 -2.86 37.68
N GLU A 70 -8.59 -1.56 37.99
CA GLU A 70 -7.52 -0.65 37.58
C GLU A 70 -6.15 -1.02 38.19
N ALA A 71 -6.12 -1.35 39.48
CA ALA A 71 -4.87 -1.76 40.13
C ALA A 71 -4.36 -3.11 39.63
N GLN A 72 -5.25 -4.06 39.31
CA GLN A 72 -4.90 -5.33 38.66
C GLN A 72 -4.27 -5.08 37.28
N TRP A 73 -4.92 -4.22 36.47
CA TRP A 73 -4.40 -3.85 35.17
C TRP A 73 -3.01 -3.19 35.28
N ALA A 74 -2.85 -2.19 36.15
CA ALA A 74 -1.57 -1.53 36.41
C ALA A 74 -0.45 -2.49 36.87
N LEU A 75 -0.79 -3.62 37.49
CA LEU A 75 0.13 -4.67 37.87
C LEU A 75 0.40 -5.71 36.77
N GLY A 76 -0.27 -5.59 35.61
CA GLY A 76 -0.16 -6.52 34.48
C GLY A 76 -1.07 -7.75 34.59
N ASP A 77 -1.94 -7.84 35.60
CA ASP A 77 -2.92 -8.92 35.70
C ASP A 77 -4.19 -8.59 34.88
N VAL A 78 -3.99 -8.63 33.55
CA VAL A 78 -5.02 -8.31 32.55
C VAL A 78 -6.25 -9.22 32.70
N LYS A 79 -6.07 -10.49 33.03
CA LYS A 79 -7.17 -11.45 33.19
C LYS A 79 -8.08 -11.05 34.33
N SER A 80 -7.51 -10.86 35.52
CA SER A 80 -8.28 -10.48 36.70
C SER A 80 -8.96 -9.10 36.52
N ALA A 81 -8.27 -8.13 35.90
CA ALA A 81 -8.85 -6.83 35.58
C ALA A 81 -10.06 -6.97 34.63
N ASN A 82 -9.94 -7.77 33.55
CA ASN A 82 -11.04 -8.04 32.63
C ASN A 82 -12.24 -8.68 33.31
N ASP A 83 -12.02 -9.68 34.20
CA ASP A 83 -13.09 -10.36 34.92
C ASP A 83 -13.80 -9.40 35.91
N GLU A 84 -13.08 -8.53 36.58
CA GLU A 84 -13.62 -7.53 37.49
C GLU A 84 -14.44 -6.46 36.72
N PHE A 85 -13.92 -5.90 35.61
CA PHE A 85 -14.67 -4.97 34.74
C PHE A 85 -15.95 -5.61 34.23
N ARG A 86 -15.90 -6.87 33.78
CA ARG A 86 -17.07 -7.63 33.32
C ARG A 86 -18.11 -7.76 34.44
N ALA A 87 -17.68 -8.08 35.65
CA ALA A 87 -18.57 -8.22 36.79
C ALA A 87 -19.27 -6.89 37.13
N LEU A 88 -18.54 -5.77 37.06
CA LEU A 88 -19.11 -4.42 37.30
C LEU A 88 -20.14 -4.04 36.23
N VAL A 89 -19.86 -4.30 34.96
CA VAL A 89 -20.79 -4.01 33.86
C VAL A 89 -22.04 -4.90 33.94
N ASN A 90 -21.90 -6.16 34.34
CA ASN A 90 -23.03 -7.07 34.51
C ASN A 90 -23.87 -6.74 35.73
N ALA A 91 -23.28 -6.20 36.81
CA ALA A 91 -24.00 -5.80 38.02
C ALA A 91 -24.85 -4.54 37.80
N ASP A 92 -24.40 -3.63 36.92
CA ASP A 92 -25.15 -2.42 36.59
C ASP A 92 -25.10 -2.18 35.06
N ALA A 93 -26.24 -2.44 34.41
CA ALA A 93 -26.42 -2.25 32.97
C ALA A 93 -26.21 -0.80 32.51
N ARG A 94 -26.24 0.20 33.42
CA ARG A 94 -25.98 1.61 33.13
C ARG A 94 -24.64 2.12 33.67
N ALA A 95 -23.76 1.22 34.14
CA ALA A 95 -22.42 1.59 34.59
C ALA A 95 -21.57 2.10 33.42
N LEU A 96 -21.44 3.43 33.32
CA LEU A 96 -20.70 4.09 32.23
C LEU A 96 -19.19 3.96 32.42
N GLN A 97 -18.66 4.32 33.58
CA GLN A 97 -17.22 4.37 33.85
C GLN A 97 -16.54 3.00 33.72
N PRO A 98 -17.09 1.89 34.28
CA PRO A 98 -16.52 0.55 34.04
C PRO A 98 -16.43 0.18 32.57
N ARG A 99 -17.44 0.56 31.74
CA ARG A 99 -17.39 0.28 30.28
C ARG A 99 -16.27 1.02 29.58
N LEU A 100 -16.10 2.29 29.87
CA LEU A 100 -15.03 3.11 29.29
C LEU A 100 -13.65 2.55 29.68
N ARG A 101 -13.46 2.20 30.93
CA ARG A 101 -12.21 1.65 31.42
C ARG A 101 -11.92 0.26 30.84
N TRP A 102 -12.94 -0.57 30.75
CA TRP A 102 -12.84 -1.89 30.11
C TRP A 102 -12.55 -1.78 28.62
N GLY A 103 -13.19 -0.83 27.92
CA GLY A 103 -12.85 -0.54 26.52
C GLY A 103 -11.39 -0.08 26.33
N ARG A 104 -10.86 0.71 27.28
CA ARG A 104 -9.42 1.08 27.26
C ARG A 104 -8.51 -0.13 27.49
N LEU A 105 -8.86 -1.05 28.39
CA LEU A 105 -8.14 -2.32 28.56
C LEU A 105 -8.11 -3.12 27.26
N PHE A 106 -9.24 -3.21 26.55
CA PHE A 106 -9.31 -3.89 25.26
C PHE A 106 -8.49 -3.20 24.18
N LEU A 107 -8.42 -1.87 24.13
CA LEU A 107 -7.47 -1.17 23.24
C LEU A 107 -6.03 -1.54 23.59
N ALA A 108 -5.65 -1.50 24.86
CA ALA A 108 -4.31 -1.83 25.32
C ALA A 108 -3.91 -3.30 25.08
N THR A 109 -4.88 -4.19 24.85
CA THR A 109 -4.68 -5.61 24.56
C THR A 109 -5.06 -5.98 23.10
N HIS A 110 -5.07 -5.00 22.19
CA HIS A 110 -5.31 -5.15 20.76
C HIS A 110 -6.70 -5.70 20.37
N GLN A 111 -7.68 -5.64 21.27
CA GLN A 111 -9.05 -6.11 21.06
C GLN A 111 -9.96 -4.97 20.60
N TYR A 112 -9.65 -4.40 19.44
CA TYR A 112 -10.31 -3.18 18.92
C TYR A 112 -11.82 -3.30 18.73
N ALA A 113 -12.31 -4.45 18.26
CA ALA A 113 -13.74 -4.64 18.02
C ALA A 113 -14.54 -4.62 19.32
N ASP A 114 -14.00 -5.25 20.38
CA ASP A 114 -14.63 -5.27 21.70
C ASP A 114 -14.57 -3.90 22.37
N ALA A 115 -13.45 -3.17 22.20
CA ALA A 115 -13.33 -1.80 22.68
C ALA A 115 -14.41 -0.88 22.05
N VAL A 116 -14.54 -0.93 20.71
CA VAL A 116 -15.56 -0.14 19.98
C VAL A 116 -16.96 -0.46 20.46
N LYS A 117 -17.28 -1.74 20.68
CA LYS A 117 -18.57 -2.17 21.19
C LYS A 117 -18.88 -1.54 22.55
N LEU A 118 -17.92 -1.59 23.49
CA LEU A 118 -18.09 -0.99 24.81
C LEU A 118 -18.24 0.53 24.75
N PHE A 119 -17.52 1.22 23.88
CA PHE A 119 -17.69 2.68 23.69
C PHE A 119 -19.04 3.02 23.06
N GLN A 120 -19.54 2.22 22.13
CA GLN A 120 -20.89 2.36 21.56
C GLN A 120 -21.97 2.11 22.62
N GLU A 121 -21.80 1.09 23.47
CA GLU A 121 -22.71 0.87 24.62
C GLU A 121 -22.69 2.06 25.59
N ALA A 122 -21.50 2.63 25.86
CA ALA A 122 -21.38 3.82 26.69
C ALA A 122 -22.12 5.03 26.10
N LEU A 123 -22.00 5.27 24.79
CA LEU A 123 -22.73 6.32 24.06
C LEU A 123 -24.24 6.07 24.02
N ALA A 124 -24.67 4.80 24.00
CA ALA A 124 -26.09 4.45 24.08
C ALA A 124 -26.69 4.76 25.49
N ILE A 125 -25.85 4.73 26.54
CA ILE A 125 -26.25 5.12 27.91
C ILE A 125 -26.31 6.65 28.05
N ASP A 126 -25.27 7.34 27.53
CA ASP A 126 -25.19 8.80 27.50
C ASP A 126 -24.45 9.27 26.24
N ALA A 127 -25.20 9.70 25.23
CA ALA A 127 -24.67 10.17 23.96
C ALA A 127 -23.82 11.45 24.08
N GLN A 128 -23.92 12.17 25.18
CA GLN A 128 -23.17 13.40 25.43
C GLN A 128 -21.98 13.21 26.37
N ASP A 129 -21.72 11.98 26.84
CA ASP A 129 -20.56 11.73 27.70
C ASP A 129 -19.25 12.01 26.93
N LYS A 130 -18.51 12.99 27.44
CA LYS A 130 -17.26 13.45 26.80
C LYS A 130 -16.20 12.36 26.73
N GLY A 131 -16.12 11.49 27.76
CA GLY A 131 -15.16 10.38 27.78
C GLY A 131 -15.47 9.31 26.72
N ALA A 132 -16.75 9.00 26.52
CA ALA A 132 -17.17 8.06 25.48
C ALA A 132 -16.95 8.61 24.07
N ARG A 133 -17.27 9.90 23.85
CA ARG A 133 -16.99 10.58 22.57
C ARG A 133 -15.50 10.68 22.29
N LEU A 134 -14.68 10.98 23.30
CA LEU A 134 -13.22 11.02 23.18
C LEU A 134 -12.62 9.62 22.89
N ALA A 135 -13.13 8.57 23.54
CA ALA A 135 -12.72 7.20 23.26
C ALA A 135 -13.02 6.79 21.81
N MET A 136 -14.20 7.20 21.29
CA MET A 136 -14.52 7.00 19.87
C MET A 136 -13.62 7.85 18.95
N ALA A 137 -13.34 9.10 19.31
CA ALA A 137 -12.41 9.94 18.56
C ALA A 137 -11.01 9.30 18.46
N ARG A 138 -10.55 8.65 19.52
CA ARG A 138 -9.30 7.90 19.54
C ARG A 138 -9.35 6.72 18.56
N VAL A 139 -10.41 5.91 18.59
CA VAL A 139 -10.59 4.82 17.61
C VAL A 139 -10.60 5.34 16.16
N MET A 140 -11.27 6.47 15.92
CA MET A 140 -11.28 7.11 14.60
C MET A 140 -9.88 7.58 14.19
N ALA A 141 -9.12 8.16 15.13
CA ALA A 141 -7.74 8.59 14.86
C ALA A 141 -6.85 7.41 14.47
N GLU A 142 -6.94 6.28 15.22
CA GLU A 142 -6.20 5.05 14.93
C GLU A 142 -6.56 4.43 13.55
N ARG A 143 -7.80 4.66 13.08
CA ARG A 143 -8.26 4.23 11.75
C ARG A 143 -8.02 5.25 10.66
N TYR A 144 -7.39 6.37 10.97
CA TYR A 144 -7.21 7.49 10.04
C TYR A 144 -8.52 8.00 9.43
N ASP A 145 -9.62 7.95 10.19
CA ASP A 145 -10.94 8.44 9.77
C ASP A 145 -10.91 9.97 9.62
N GLY A 146 -11.38 10.48 8.48
CA GLY A 146 -11.37 11.91 8.16
C GLY A 146 -12.26 12.76 9.07
N ASP A 147 -13.32 12.20 9.65
CA ASP A 147 -14.26 12.91 10.51
C ASP A 147 -13.74 13.13 11.96
N VAL A 148 -12.63 12.49 12.36
CA VAL A 148 -12.07 12.61 13.71
C VAL A 148 -11.79 14.06 14.10
N ARG A 149 -11.28 14.87 13.18
CA ARG A 149 -10.94 16.28 13.41
C ARG A 149 -12.18 17.11 13.78
N LYS A 150 -13.29 16.86 13.08
CA LYS A 150 -14.57 17.54 13.35
C LYS A 150 -15.12 17.16 14.73
N LEU A 151 -15.06 15.87 15.07
CA LEU A 151 -15.50 15.38 16.37
C LEU A 151 -14.67 16.01 17.50
N LEU A 152 -13.34 16.05 17.35
CA LEU A 152 -12.45 16.67 18.33
C LEU A 152 -12.67 18.18 18.47
N ALA A 153 -12.87 18.89 17.36
CA ALA A 153 -13.17 20.32 17.39
C ALA A 153 -14.44 20.60 18.22
N THR A 154 -15.52 19.84 17.98
CA THR A 154 -16.77 19.96 18.75
C THR A 154 -16.54 19.65 20.22
N LEU A 155 -15.79 18.60 20.57
CA LEU A 155 -15.48 18.26 21.96
C LEU A 155 -14.70 19.37 22.68
N LEU A 156 -13.72 19.98 21.98
CA LEU A 156 -12.87 21.02 22.52
C LEU A 156 -13.58 22.41 22.61
N GLU A 157 -14.57 22.64 21.75
CA GLU A 157 -15.49 23.79 21.91
C GLU A 157 -16.35 23.66 23.18
N GLU A 158 -16.86 22.44 23.46
CA GLU A 158 -17.64 22.15 24.65
C GLU A 158 -16.80 22.11 25.95
N ASP A 159 -15.54 21.65 25.81
CA ASP A 159 -14.61 21.54 26.93
C ASP A 159 -13.18 21.82 26.52
N PRO A 160 -12.73 23.06 26.49
CA PRO A 160 -11.37 23.43 26.13
C PRO A 160 -10.31 22.99 27.16
N THR A 161 -10.71 22.44 28.31
CA THR A 161 -9.82 21.96 29.38
C THR A 161 -9.50 20.47 29.29
N LEU A 162 -10.01 19.78 28.26
CA LEU A 162 -9.83 18.36 28.05
C LEU A 162 -8.41 18.06 27.51
N ILE A 163 -7.49 17.69 28.41
CA ILE A 163 -6.06 17.44 28.07
C ILE A 163 -5.93 16.40 26.97
N GLU A 164 -6.57 15.23 27.13
CA GLU A 164 -6.51 14.14 26.12
C GLU A 164 -7.06 14.57 24.75
N GLY A 165 -8.10 15.43 24.75
CA GLY A 165 -8.66 15.98 23.51
C GLY A 165 -7.67 16.88 22.79
N GLN A 166 -6.93 17.72 23.53
CA GLN A 166 -5.88 18.58 22.97
C GLN A 166 -4.70 17.75 22.46
N LEU A 167 -4.27 16.71 23.18
CA LEU A 167 -3.21 15.80 22.77
C LEU A 167 -3.59 15.05 21.48
N LEU A 168 -4.81 14.52 21.42
CA LEU A 168 -5.28 13.81 20.24
C LEU A 168 -5.43 14.74 19.03
N MET A 169 -5.90 15.98 19.24
CA MET A 169 -5.94 17.01 18.20
C MET A 169 -4.51 17.34 17.70
N ALA A 170 -3.55 17.52 18.62
CA ALA A 170 -2.17 17.79 18.27
C ALA A 170 -1.59 16.67 17.37
N ARG A 171 -1.82 15.41 17.74
CA ARG A 171 -1.41 14.24 16.95
C ARG A 171 -2.05 14.26 15.56
N VAL A 172 -3.37 14.41 15.47
CA VAL A 172 -4.11 14.43 14.19
C VAL A 172 -3.63 15.54 13.27
N GLU A 173 -3.40 16.74 13.81
CA GLU A 173 -2.89 17.88 13.03
C GLU A 173 -1.43 17.67 12.58
N LEU A 174 -0.60 17.05 13.42
CA LEU A 174 0.79 16.71 13.08
C LEU A 174 0.85 15.66 11.97
N GLU A 175 0.05 14.61 12.07
CA GLU A 175 -0.08 13.57 11.04
C GLU A 175 -0.56 14.14 9.69
N ASN A 176 -1.38 15.19 9.72
CA ASN A 176 -1.82 15.92 8.53
C ASN A 176 -0.83 16.99 8.05
N GLY A 177 0.37 17.10 8.64
CA GLY A 177 1.38 18.08 8.28
C GLY A 177 1.06 19.52 8.70
N LYS A 178 0.03 19.74 9.55
CA LYS A 178 -0.40 21.06 10.04
C LYS A 178 0.36 21.45 11.31
N TYR A 179 1.66 21.64 11.19
CA TYR A 179 2.59 21.79 12.32
C TYR A 179 2.24 22.93 13.28
N ASP A 180 1.70 24.07 12.79
CA ASP A 180 1.35 25.19 13.63
C ASP A 180 0.07 24.91 14.46
N ALA A 181 -0.92 24.25 13.86
CA ALA A 181 -2.12 23.81 14.57
C ALA A 181 -1.78 22.74 15.62
N ALA A 182 -0.93 21.78 15.25
CA ALA A 182 -0.43 20.76 16.15
C ALA A 182 0.31 21.38 17.35
N ALA A 183 1.21 22.34 17.11
CA ALA A 183 1.94 23.04 18.17
C ALA A 183 1.01 23.82 19.12
N THR A 184 -0.03 24.45 18.57
CA THR A 184 -1.02 25.17 19.38
C THR A 184 -1.76 24.22 20.32
N ALA A 185 -2.25 23.08 19.81
CA ALA A 185 -2.97 22.09 20.61
C ALA A 185 -2.05 21.43 21.66
N ALA A 186 -0.81 21.04 21.28
CA ALA A 186 0.16 20.45 22.21
C ALA A 186 0.60 21.43 23.32
N ALA A 187 0.80 22.71 22.99
CA ALA A 187 1.13 23.74 23.99
C ALA A 187 -0.07 23.98 24.95
N GLN A 188 -1.30 23.93 24.45
CA GLN A 188 -2.49 24.03 25.31
C GLN A 188 -2.59 22.81 26.23
N ALA A 189 -2.32 21.59 25.72
CA ALA A 189 -2.28 20.38 26.54
C ALA A 189 -1.24 20.48 27.65
N LEU A 190 -0.03 20.95 27.33
CA LEU A 190 1.05 21.17 28.31
C LEU A 190 0.61 22.14 29.41
N LYS A 191 0.07 23.30 29.03
CA LYS A 191 -0.45 24.30 29.99
C LYS A 191 -1.53 23.73 30.90
N LEU A 192 -2.45 22.94 30.34
CA LEU A 192 -3.51 22.32 31.12
C LEU A 192 -2.99 21.24 32.08
N ALA A 193 -2.02 20.44 31.63
CA ALA A 193 -1.37 19.43 32.45
C ALA A 193 -0.69 20.07 33.67
N GLU A 194 0.05 21.17 33.48
CA GLU A 194 0.68 21.94 34.54
C GLU A 194 -0.37 22.51 35.51
N GLN A 195 -1.43 23.13 35.00
CA GLN A 195 -2.51 23.72 35.83
C GLN A 195 -3.27 22.67 36.65
N GLN A 196 -3.49 21.49 36.08
CA GLN A 196 -4.21 20.38 36.73
C GLN A 196 -3.27 19.46 37.52
N GLN A 197 -1.98 19.79 37.62
CA GLN A 197 -0.95 18.97 38.28
C GLN A 197 -0.88 17.53 37.77
N ARG A 198 -0.99 17.37 36.46
CA ARG A 198 -0.88 16.09 35.72
C ARG A 198 0.47 15.99 35.06
N ALA A 199 0.89 14.75 34.73
CA ALA A 199 2.16 14.52 34.05
C ALA A 199 2.18 15.20 32.67
N PRO A 200 3.20 16.02 32.33
CA PRO A 200 3.28 16.73 31.04
C PRO A 200 3.92 15.90 29.93
N LEU A 201 4.19 14.62 30.16
CA LEU A 201 5.03 13.75 29.35
C LEU A 201 4.54 13.61 27.91
N GLU A 202 3.25 13.33 27.71
CA GLU A 202 2.70 13.20 26.34
C GLU A 202 2.69 14.52 25.58
N ALA A 203 2.44 15.66 26.27
CA ALA A 203 2.54 16.97 25.64
C ALA A 203 4.00 17.26 25.18
N TRP A 204 4.99 16.91 25.99
CA TRP A 204 6.40 17.02 25.58
C TRP A 204 6.73 16.10 24.41
N SER A 205 6.16 14.87 24.36
CA SER A 205 6.35 13.96 23.21
C SER A 205 5.79 14.55 21.92
N GLN A 206 4.60 15.13 21.96
CA GLN A 206 4.00 15.78 20.79
C GLN A 206 4.83 17.01 20.35
N LEU A 207 5.25 17.84 21.30
CA LEU A 207 6.09 19.01 20.99
C LEU A 207 7.46 18.61 20.43
N ALA A 208 8.07 17.53 20.94
CA ALA A 208 9.33 16.99 20.40
C ALA A 208 9.13 16.49 18.95
N ALA A 209 8.05 15.80 18.66
CA ALA A 209 7.72 15.31 17.34
C ALA A 209 7.45 16.46 16.34
N ILE A 210 6.81 17.55 16.78
CA ILE A 210 6.61 18.76 15.98
C ILE A 210 7.94 19.44 15.65
N GLU A 211 8.84 19.57 16.63
CA GLU A 211 10.19 20.13 16.38
C GLU A 211 10.97 19.24 15.41
N LEU A 212 10.94 17.91 15.57
CA LEU A 212 11.53 16.97 14.63
C LEU A 212 10.99 17.18 13.21
N ALA A 213 9.66 17.31 13.08
CA ALA A 213 9.01 17.53 11.79
C ALA A 213 9.45 18.84 11.12
N ARG A 214 9.76 19.86 11.91
CA ARG A 214 10.29 21.15 11.46
C ARG A 214 11.81 21.15 11.23
N GLY A 215 12.50 20.03 11.50
CA GLY A 215 13.94 19.92 11.42
C GLY A 215 14.70 20.66 12.55
N ALA A 216 14.03 20.94 13.68
CA ALA A 216 14.58 21.60 14.84
C ALA A 216 15.07 20.58 15.89
N ASP A 217 15.82 21.08 16.89
CA ASP A 217 16.36 20.25 17.97
C ASP A 217 15.26 19.80 18.94
N THR A 218 15.12 18.49 19.11
CA THR A 218 14.16 17.86 20.01
C THR A 218 14.57 17.92 21.48
N GLN A 219 15.84 18.24 21.78
CA GLN A 219 16.42 18.24 23.14
C GLN A 219 15.65 19.14 24.11
N ARG A 220 15.08 20.24 23.60
CA ARG A 220 14.23 21.15 24.36
C ARG A 220 13.10 20.45 25.12
N TRP A 221 12.59 19.34 24.57
CA TRP A 221 11.46 18.59 25.13
C TRP A 221 11.84 17.22 25.66
N THR A 222 12.79 16.53 25.00
CA THR A 222 13.26 15.22 25.46
C THR A 222 14.05 15.34 26.78
N GLY A 223 14.81 16.39 26.98
CA GLY A 223 15.56 16.64 28.21
C GLY A 223 14.64 16.76 29.45
N PRO A 224 13.68 17.68 29.49
CA PRO A 224 12.70 17.78 30.59
C PRO A 224 11.91 16.49 30.82
N ALA A 225 11.50 15.79 29.76
CA ALA A 225 10.76 14.54 29.88
C ALA A 225 11.56 13.45 30.60
N LEU A 226 12.84 13.26 30.24
CA LEU A 226 13.72 12.31 30.90
C LEU A 226 14.15 12.74 32.30
N ALA A 227 14.22 14.04 32.57
CA ALA A 227 14.42 14.55 33.93
C ALA A 227 13.21 14.27 34.84
N TYR A 228 11.99 14.34 34.30
CA TYR A 228 10.75 14.02 35.01
C TYR A 228 10.58 12.50 35.20
N ASN A 229 10.80 11.72 34.13
CA ASN A 229 10.76 10.27 34.14
C ASN A 229 11.97 9.68 33.37
N PRO A 230 13.03 9.24 34.06
CA PRO A 230 14.22 8.68 33.41
C PRO A 230 13.98 7.39 32.60
N ARG A 231 12.80 6.78 32.71
CA ARG A 231 12.37 5.59 31.98
C ARG A 231 11.32 5.88 30.90
N TYR A 232 11.15 7.13 30.51
CA TYR A 232 10.13 7.50 29.52
C TYR A 232 10.60 7.24 28.09
N GLY A 233 10.60 6.00 27.67
CA GLY A 233 10.98 5.56 26.31
C GLY A 233 9.98 5.99 25.24
N ASP A 234 8.70 6.17 25.60
CA ASP A 234 7.62 6.54 24.67
C ASP A 234 7.89 7.86 23.92
N ILE A 235 8.66 8.79 24.49
CA ILE A 235 9.02 10.02 23.77
C ILE A 235 9.80 9.70 22.49
N PHE A 236 10.73 8.72 22.54
CA PHE A 236 11.50 8.30 21.37
C PHE A 236 10.66 7.44 20.43
N ALA A 237 9.75 6.61 20.94
CA ALA A 237 8.78 5.88 20.12
C ALA A 237 7.89 6.84 19.34
N SER A 238 7.45 7.95 19.97
CA SER A 238 6.71 9.02 19.29
C SER A 238 7.49 9.65 18.15
N LEU A 239 8.78 9.97 18.36
CA LEU A 239 9.64 10.50 17.30
C LEU A 239 9.79 9.51 16.15
N ALA A 240 9.99 8.22 16.47
CA ALA A 240 10.09 7.16 15.49
C ALA A 240 8.83 7.01 14.65
N HIS A 241 7.65 7.05 15.27
CA HIS A 241 6.36 6.99 14.57
C HIS A 241 6.27 8.04 13.45
N PHE A 242 6.62 9.29 13.73
CA PHE A 242 6.58 10.34 12.72
C PHE A 242 7.65 10.17 11.63
N GLU A 243 8.82 9.62 11.95
CA GLU A 243 9.79 9.26 10.93
C GLU A 243 9.30 8.10 10.04
N VAL A 244 8.61 7.08 10.61
CA VAL A 244 7.96 6.02 9.84
C VAL A 244 6.90 6.57 8.90
N MET A 245 6.04 7.46 9.36
CA MET A 245 5.04 8.13 8.51
C MET A 245 5.65 8.89 7.34
N ARG A 246 6.84 9.45 7.55
CA ARG A 246 7.63 10.14 6.54
C ARG A 246 8.50 9.20 5.70
N ARG A 247 8.34 7.87 5.87
CA ARG A 247 9.12 6.82 5.21
C ARG A 247 10.63 6.88 5.52
N ARG A 248 11.03 7.51 6.62
CA ARG A 248 12.42 7.64 7.07
C ARG A 248 12.76 6.52 8.05
N TYR A 249 12.79 5.31 7.53
CA TYR A 249 12.88 4.08 8.34
C TYR A 249 14.21 3.92 9.07
N LEU A 250 15.30 4.44 8.51
CA LEU A 250 16.63 4.41 9.13
C LEU A 250 16.67 5.28 10.40
N GLU A 251 16.17 6.52 10.29
CA GLU A 251 16.06 7.46 11.41
C GLU A 251 15.08 6.94 12.47
N ALA A 252 13.96 6.37 12.05
CA ALA A 252 13.01 5.72 12.95
C ALA A 252 13.69 4.62 13.77
N SER A 253 14.56 3.79 13.16
CA SER A 253 15.32 2.77 13.87
C SER A 253 16.26 3.35 14.94
N VAL A 254 16.83 4.53 14.72
CA VAL A 254 17.67 5.20 15.71
C VAL A 254 16.85 5.57 16.94
N TRP A 255 15.69 6.18 16.74
CA TRP A 255 14.79 6.55 17.84
C TRP A 255 14.23 5.34 18.56
N LEU A 256 13.83 4.28 17.86
CA LEU A 256 13.33 3.04 18.48
C LEU A 256 14.39 2.34 19.33
N ARG A 257 15.65 2.31 18.89
CA ARG A 257 16.74 1.79 19.73
C ARG A 257 16.92 2.62 21.01
N GLN A 258 16.77 3.95 20.94
CA GLN A 258 16.78 4.79 22.13
C GLN A 258 15.58 4.50 23.04
N ALA A 259 14.38 4.31 22.47
CA ALA A 259 13.18 3.98 23.21
C ALA A 259 13.39 2.70 24.06
N VAL A 260 13.83 1.60 23.43
CA VAL A 260 14.05 0.31 24.12
C VAL A 260 15.27 0.32 25.04
N GLN A 261 16.24 1.21 24.83
CA GLN A 261 17.37 1.42 25.74
C GLN A 261 16.93 2.13 27.03
N VAL A 262 16.09 3.14 26.91
CA VAL A 262 15.56 3.93 28.05
C VAL A 262 14.51 3.12 28.82
N GLN A 263 13.66 2.39 28.09
CA GLN A 263 12.58 1.58 28.65
C GLN A 263 12.61 0.16 28.05
N PRO A 264 13.41 -0.76 28.61
CA PRO A 264 13.58 -2.12 28.08
C PRO A 264 12.33 -3.01 28.09
N ASP A 265 11.29 -2.62 28.80
CA ASP A 265 9.98 -3.26 28.89
C ASP A 265 8.89 -2.52 28.08
N LEU A 266 9.28 -1.63 27.17
CA LEU A 266 8.37 -1.00 26.21
C LEU A 266 8.18 -1.94 25.00
N TRP A 267 7.25 -2.90 25.15
CA TRP A 267 7.07 -3.99 24.18
C TRP A 267 6.63 -3.50 22.81
N THR A 268 5.82 -2.45 22.77
CA THR A 268 5.39 -1.78 21.53
C THR A 268 6.59 -1.22 20.75
N ALA A 269 7.57 -0.62 21.42
CA ALA A 269 8.78 -0.13 20.74
C ALA A 269 9.67 -1.27 20.23
N HIS A 270 9.71 -2.42 20.90
CA HIS A 270 10.38 -3.61 20.36
C HIS A 270 9.65 -4.16 19.12
N GLU A 271 8.32 -4.20 19.12
CA GLU A 271 7.52 -4.59 17.95
C GLU A 271 7.79 -3.65 16.77
N GLU A 272 7.67 -2.34 16.98
CA GLU A 272 7.91 -1.34 15.95
C GLU A 272 9.34 -1.39 15.43
N LEU A 273 10.33 -1.61 16.30
CA LEU A 273 11.72 -1.78 15.90
C LEU A 273 11.87 -2.98 14.97
N GLY A 274 11.25 -4.11 15.32
CA GLY A 274 11.30 -5.33 14.50
C GLY A 274 10.64 -5.14 13.14
N VAL A 275 9.44 -4.57 13.10
CA VAL A 275 8.74 -4.26 11.85
C VAL A 275 9.54 -3.26 10.99
N ASN A 276 10.13 -2.25 11.62
CA ASN A 276 10.91 -1.25 10.90
C ASN A 276 12.24 -1.81 10.37
N GLN A 277 12.90 -2.71 11.11
CA GLN A 277 14.07 -3.44 10.61
C GLN A 277 13.73 -4.31 9.41
N LEU A 278 12.55 -4.95 9.42
CA LEU A 278 12.07 -5.73 8.27
C LEU A 278 11.85 -4.83 7.05
N ARG A 279 11.35 -3.59 7.20
CA ARG A 279 11.25 -2.60 6.11
C ARG A 279 12.62 -2.24 5.53
N LEU A 280 13.66 -2.22 6.35
CA LEU A 280 15.05 -2.00 5.94
C LEU A 280 15.74 -3.26 5.39
N GLY A 281 15.04 -4.42 5.36
CA GLY A 281 15.60 -5.70 4.91
C GLY A 281 16.43 -6.45 5.96
N ASP A 282 16.53 -5.93 7.19
CA ASP A 282 17.24 -6.59 8.32
C ASP A 282 16.32 -7.64 8.99
N ARG A 283 16.27 -8.83 8.42
CA ARG A 283 15.43 -9.95 8.91
C ARG A 283 15.88 -10.48 10.26
N GLU A 284 17.19 -10.56 10.48
CA GLU A 284 17.77 -11.06 11.74
C GLU A 284 17.48 -10.10 12.89
N GLY A 285 17.74 -8.81 12.70
CA GLY A 285 17.39 -7.79 13.67
C GLY A 285 15.89 -7.76 13.95
N ALA A 286 15.05 -7.89 12.92
CA ALA A 286 13.60 -7.95 13.05
C ALA A 286 13.17 -9.12 13.93
N ARG A 287 13.70 -10.33 13.70
CA ARG A 287 13.41 -11.53 14.50
C ARG A 287 13.78 -11.33 15.96
N VAL A 288 14.95 -10.77 16.24
CA VAL A 288 15.41 -10.49 17.61
C VAL A 288 14.45 -9.53 18.32
N ALA A 289 14.12 -8.42 17.70
CA ALA A 289 13.25 -7.40 18.28
C ALA A 289 11.82 -7.94 18.50
N LEU A 290 11.24 -8.62 17.50
CA LEU A 290 9.89 -9.21 17.60
C LEU A 290 9.81 -10.35 18.61
N THR A 291 10.86 -11.19 18.75
CA THR A 291 10.90 -12.22 19.78
C THR A 291 10.91 -11.57 21.17
N ARG A 292 11.61 -10.45 21.32
CA ARG A 292 11.60 -9.68 22.56
C ARG A 292 10.24 -9.08 22.85
N ALA A 293 9.58 -8.49 21.84
CA ALA A 293 8.21 -7.98 21.96
C ALA A 293 7.24 -9.09 22.39
N TYR A 294 7.28 -10.24 21.72
CA TYR A 294 6.43 -11.39 22.03
C TYR A 294 6.59 -11.89 23.46
N SER A 295 7.83 -11.86 24.00
CA SER A 295 8.09 -12.32 25.37
C SER A 295 7.38 -11.49 26.45
N GLY A 296 7.02 -10.24 26.14
CA GLY A 296 6.35 -9.32 27.06
C GLY A 296 4.89 -9.03 26.70
N ASP A 297 4.57 -9.04 25.42
CA ASP A 297 3.20 -8.89 24.90
C ASP A 297 2.88 -9.98 23.85
N PRO A 298 2.45 -11.17 24.28
CA PRO A 298 2.09 -12.25 23.36
C PRO A 298 0.72 -12.06 22.70
N PHE A 299 -0.01 -10.98 23.02
CA PHE A 299 -1.34 -10.70 22.48
C PHE A 299 -1.31 -9.87 21.21
N SER A 300 -0.17 -9.25 20.88
CA SER A 300 -0.02 -8.49 19.65
C SER A 300 -0.10 -9.40 18.42
N ALA A 301 -1.18 -9.27 17.65
CA ALA A 301 -1.34 -9.97 16.38
C ALA A 301 -0.24 -9.58 15.37
N THR A 302 0.18 -8.32 15.35
CA THR A 302 1.29 -7.84 14.52
C THR A 302 2.57 -8.60 14.80
N THR A 303 2.97 -8.70 16.07
CA THR A 303 4.17 -9.46 16.48
C THR A 303 4.09 -10.93 16.05
N VAL A 304 2.95 -11.60 16.36
CA VAL A 304 2.77 -13.03 16.05
C VAL A 304 2.78 -13.28 14.54
N ASN A 305 2.03 -12.50 13.78
CA ASN A 305 1.93 -12.68 12.34
C ASN A 305 3.27 -12.39 11.66
N THR A 306 3.99 -11.33 12.07
CA THR A 306 5.28 -10.98 11.48
C THR A 306 6.36 -12.04 11.80
N LEU A 307 6.34 -12.65 12.97
CA LEU A 307 7.22 -13.78 13.29
C LEU A 307 6.92 -14.99 12.39
N ARG A 308 5.64 -15.32 12.15
CA ARG A 308 5.24 -16.39 11.20
C ARG A 308 5.67 -16.06 9.77
N LEU A 309 5.51 -14.80 9.35
CA LEU A 309 5.98 -14.35 8.05
C LEU A 309 7.49 -14.55 7.91
N LEU A 310 8.29 -14.22 8.93
CA LEU A 310 9.73 -14.45 8.90
C LEU A 310 10.09 -15.93 8.69
N ASP A 311 9.27 -16.85 9.20
CA ASP A 311 9.43 -18.29 8.97
C ASP A 311 9.05 -18.66 7.52
N SER A 312 7.98 -18.07 6.95
CA SER A 312 7.57 -18.32 5.55
C SER A 312 8.61 -17.83 4.54
N LEU A 313 9.37 -16.78 4.87
CA LEU A 313 10.42 -16.24 4.00
C LEU A 313 11.60 -17.21 3.76
N GLU A 314 11.72 -18.30 4.51
CA GLU A 314 12.67 -19.40 4.23
C GLU A 314 12.33 -20.15 2.92
N GLN A 315 11.09 -20.00 2.43
CA GLN A 315 10.65 -20.56 1.17
C GLN A 315 10.97 -19.67 -0.05
N PHE A 316 11.66 -18.55 0.15
CA PHE A 316 12.03 -17.63 -0.93
C PHE A 316 13.47 -17.89 -1.40
N ASN A 317 13.66 -17.84 -2.72
CA ASN A 317 14.98 -17.80 -3.35
C ASN A 317 15.51 -16.37 -3.34
N PHE A 318 16.80 -16.23 -3.05
CA PHE A 318 17.51 -14.96 -3.15
C PHE A 318 18.39 -14.99 -4.37
N GLU A 319 18.12 -14.13 -5.35
CA GLU A 319 18.86 -14.05 -6.58
C GLU A 319 19.37 -12.64 -6.81
N ARG A 320 20.70 -12.46 -6.82
CA ARG A 320 21.33 -11.17 -7.05
C ARG A 320 21.66 -10.97 -8.53
N MET A 321 21.22 -9.84 -9.07
CA MET A 321 21.66 -9.28 -10.33
C MET A 321 22.87 -8.38 -10.07
N THR A 322 23.87 -8.44 -10.93
CA THR A 322 25.07 -7.59 -10.78
C THR A 322 25.00 -6.31 -11.61
N GLN A 323 24.17 -6.29 -12.65
CA GLN A 323 23.94 -5.13 -13.52
C GLN A 323 22.49 -5.15 -14.03
N PRO A 324 21.63 -4.25 -13.51
CA PRO A 324 21.85 -3.34 -12.38
C PRO A 324 22.03 -4.10 -11.06
N ASP A 325 22.57 -3.45 -10.01
CA ASP A 325 22.68 -4.07 -8.67
C ASP A 325 21.30 -4.17 -8.03
N ALA A 326 20.78 -5.38 -8.00
CA ALA A 326 19.43 -5.65 -7.54
C ALA A 326 19.29 -7.06 -6.96
N ILE A 327 18.31 -7.28 -6.12
CA ILE A 327 18.00 -8.57 -5.48
C ILE A 327 16.55 -8.92 -5.76
N MET A 328 16.32 -10.12 -6.25
CA MET A 328 14.99 -10.70 -6.38
C MET A 328 14.76 -11.73 -5.28
N GLN A 329 13.66 -11.62 -4.59
CA GLN A 329 13.21 -12.56 -3.57
C GLN A 329 11.88 -13.15 -4.03
N LEU A 330 11.94 -14.31 -4.64
CA LEU A 330 10.82 -14.98 -5.26
C LEU A 330 10.57 -16.32 -4.58
N HIS A 331 9.31 -16.65 -4.33
CA HIS A 331 8.96 -17.92 -3.72
C HIS A 331 9.36 -19.10 -4.61
N LYS A 332 9.95 -20.16 -4.04
CA LYS A 332 10.51 -21.33 -4.73
C LYS A 332 9.57 -21.98 -5.74
N LYS A 333 8.25 -21.97 -5.46
CA LYS A 333 7.24 -22.60 -6.35
C LYS A 333 7.08 -21.90 -7.69
N GLU A 334 7.38 -20.62 -7.79
CA GLU A 334 7.11 -19.80 -8.99
C GLU A 334 8.33 -19.01 -9.48
N SER A 335 9.43 -19.03 -8.72
CA SER A 335 10.63 -18.24 -9.04
C SER A 335 11.18 -18.54 -10.44
N ALA A 336 11.19 -19.80 -10.86
CA ALA A 336 11.69 -20.19 -12.18
C ALA A 336 10.83 -19.64 -13.33
N ALA A 337 9.52 -19.49 -13.12
CA ALA A 337 8.60 -18.93 -14.12
C ALA A 337 8.63 -17.39 -14.13
N LEU A 338 8.68 -16.74 -12.97
CA LEU A 338 8.57 -15.29 -12.85
C LEU A 338 9.90 -14.55 -13.06
N ARG A 339 11.00 -15.16 -12.65
CA ARG A 339 12.33 -14.56 -12.68
C ARG A 339 12.65 -13.80 -13.99
N PRO A 340 12.47 -14.40 -15.19
CA PRO A 340 12.87 -13.72 -16.43
C PRO A 340 12.16 -12.39 -16.65
N TYR A 341 10.88 -12.32 -16.26
CA TYR A 341 10.07 -11.12 -16.44
C TYR A 341 10.35 -10.07 -15.36
N VAL A 342 10.55 -10.50 -14.12
CA VAL A 342 10.95 -9.60 -13.01
C VAL A 342 12.31 -8.98 -13.32
N GLU A 343 13.29 -9.79 -13.73
CA GLU A 343 14.63 -9.35 -14.14
C GLU A 343 14.56 -8.33 -15.28
N GLN A 344 13.74 -8.58 -16.29
CA GLN A 344 13.54 -7.67 -17.41
C GLN A 344 12.94 -6.35 -16.97
N LEU A 345 11.84 -6.37 -16.21
CA LEU A 345 11.20 -5.14 -15.68
C LEU A 345 12.12 -4.33 -14.79
N MET A 346 12.91 -4.98 -13.92
CA MET A 346 13.89 -4.29 -13.09
C MET A 346 14.97 -3.61 -13.93
N ARG A 347 15.51 -4.27 -14.96
CA ARG A 347 16.49 -3.67 -15.89
C ARG A 347 15.90 -2.46 -16.62
N GLU A 348 14.72 -2.63 -17.19
CA GLU A 348 14.06 -1.59 -17.99
C GLU A 348 13.64 -0.39 -17.12
N SER A 349 13.04 -0.61 -15.94
CA SER A 349 12.63 0.44 -15.04
C SER A 349 13.82 1.21 -14.47
N MET A 350 14.87 0.50 -14.02
CA MET A 350 16.06 1.15 -13.48
C MET A 350 16.81 1.96 -14.55
N ALA A 351 16.90 1.45 -15.78
CA ALA A 351 17.49 2.21 -16.91
C ALA A 351 16.63 3.44 -17.25
N THR A 352 15.32 3.28 -17.31
CA THR A 352 14.38 4.36 -17.64
C THR A 352 14.41 5.45 -16.58
N PHE A 353 14.20 5.10 -15.32
CA PHE A 353 14.13 6.05 -14.23
C PHE A 353 15.49 6.66 -13.88
N GLY A 354 16.57 5.87 -13.99
CA GLY A 354 17.94 6.37 -13.84
C GLY A 354 18.23 7.52 -14.80
N LYS A 355 17.84 7.36 -16.08
CA LYS A 355 17.97 8.41 -17.09
C LYS A 355 17.02 9.58 -16.83
N ARG A 356 15.74 9.31 -16.53
CA ARG A 356 14.71 10.35 -16.36
C ARG A 356 14.94 11.22 -15.14
N TYR A 357 15.30 10.59 -14.02
CA TYR A 357 15.51 11.31 -12.75
C TYR A 357 16.97 11.66 -12.46
N GLY A 358 17.92 11.25 -13.32
CA GLY A 358 19.34 11.53 -13.15
C GLY A 358 19.91 11.01 -11.82
N TYR A 359 19.47 9.80 -11.42
CA TYR A 359 19.84 9.15 -10.17
C TYR A 359 20.15 7.67 -10.39
N THR A 360 21.17 7.18 -9.70
CA THR A 360 21.48 5.74 -9.64
C THR A 360 21.37 5.31 -8.18
N PRO A 361 20.59 4.28 -7.84
CA PRO A 361 20.54 3.74 -6.49
C PRO A 361 21.95 3.41 -5.97
N ASN A 362 22.25 3.81 -4.74
CA ASN A 362 23.53 3.58 -4.08
C ASN A 362 23.58 2.27 -3.29
N GLU A 363 22.44 1.58 -3.19
CA GLU A 363 22.26 0.28 -2.58
C GLU A 363 21.50 -0.63 -3.53
N PRO A 364 21.60 -1.97 -3.40
CA PRO A 364 20.83 -2.90 -4.23
C PRO A 364 19.32 -2.66 -4.07
N VAL A 365 18.61 -2.57 -5.19
CA VAL A 365 17.14 -2.53 -5.14
C VAL A 365 16.62 -3.96 -4.95
N THR A 366 15.87 -4.18 -3.89
CA THR A 366 15.29 -5.49 -3.57
C THR A 366 13.82 -5.54 -3.97
N VAL A 367 13.39 -6.60 -4.68
CA VAL A 367 12.00 -6.87 -5.03
C VAL A 367 11.57 -8.19 -4.40
N GLU A 368 10.53 -8.15 -3.57
CA GLU A 368 9.89 -9.30 -2.92
C GLU A 368 8.52 -9.54 -3.56
N LEU A 369 8.26 -10.75 -4.13
CA LEU A 369 6.95 -11.14 -4.66
C LEU A 369 6.31 -12.22 -3.77
N TYR A 370 5.10 -11.96 -3.29
CA TYR A 370 4.37 -12.81 -2.35
C TYR A 370 3.25 -13.58 -3.05
N PRO A 371 3.30 -14.92 -3.12
CA PRO A 371 2.23 -15.74 -3.69
C PRO A 371 1.00 -15.85 -2.80
N ASP A 372 1.12 -15.47 -1.53
CA ASP A 372 0.04 -15.40 -0.55
C ASP A 372 -0.22 -13.94 -0.19
N HIS A 373 -1.44 -13.48 -0.48
CA HIS A 373 -1.83 -12.10 -0.20
C HIS A 373 -1.83 -11.76 1.29
N ASP A 374 -2.17 -12.72 2.16
CA ASP A 374 -2.14 -12.48 3.60
C ASP A 374 -0.70 -12.32 4.12
N ASP A 375 0.27 -13.08 3.57
CA ASP A 375 1.69 -12.88 3.86
C ASP A 375 2.17 -11.49 3.39
N PHE A 376 1.73 -11.04 2.21
CA PHE A 376 2.01 -9.70 1.73
C PHE A 376 1.39 -8.62 2.64
N ALA A 377 0.13 -8.78 3.02
CA ALA A 377 -0.55 -7.85 3.92
C ALA A 377 0.16 -7.78 5.30
N VAL A 378 0.58 -8.92 5.84
CA VAL A 378 1.39 -9.00 7.08
C VAL A 378 2.74 -8.31 6.88
N ARG A 379 3.40 -8.51 5.73
CA ARG A 379 4.68 -7.85 5.40
C ARG A 379 4.62 -6.33 5.48
N ILE A 380 3.49 -5.77 5.07
CA ILE A 380 3.29 -4.31 5.05
C ILE A 380 2.85 -3.80 6.41
N ALA A 381 1.86 -4.46 7.01
CA ALA A 381 1.05 -3.91 8.10
C ALA A 381 0.96 -4.80 9.35
N GLY A 382 1.60 -5.96 9.35
CA GLY A 382 1.53 -6.91 10.45
C GLY A 382 0.18 -7.62 10.58
N LEU A 383 -0.81 -7.30 9.73
CA LEU A 383 -2.17 -7.84 9.78
C LEU A 383 -2.63 -8.27 8.37
N PRO A 384 -3.38 -9.38 8.23
CA PRO A 384 -3.95 -9.82 6.97
C PRO A 384 -5.10 -8.91 6.51
N GLY A 385 -5.50 -9.04 5.24
CA GLY A 385 -6.72 -8.43 4.69
C GLY A 385 -6.59 -6.98 4.24
N ILE A 386 -5.37 -6.48 3.94
CA ILE A 386 -5.14 -5.14 3.41
C ILE A 386 -5.15 -5.19 1.88
N GLY A 387 -5.96 -4.33 1.25
CA GLY A 387 -6.19 -4.34 -0.19
C GLY A 387 -5.12 -3.64 -1.04
N LEU A 388 -3.83 -3.61 -0.62
CA LEU A 388 -2.74 -3.07 -1.41
C LEU A 388 -2.20 -4.12 -2.40
N LEU A 389 -1.53 -3.67 -3.47
CA LEU A 389 -0.91 -4.52 -4.48
C LEU A 389 0.61 -4.49 -4.39
N GLY A 390 1.19 -3.39 -3.96
CA GLY A 390 2.61 -3.18 -3.76
C GLY A 390 2.89 -2.08 -2.74
N VAL A 391 4.09 -2.05 -2.20
CA VAL A 391 4.62 -0.99 -1.30
C VAL A 391 6.13 -0.91 -1.44
N THR A 392 6.64 0.31 -1.47
CA THR A 392 8.09 0.58 -1.49
C THR A 392 8.59 1.18 -0.19
N PHE A 393 9.62 0.55 0.38
CA PHE A 393 10.32 0.96 1.61
C PHE A 393 11.74 1.50 1.28
N GLY A 394 11.82 2.55 0.48
CA GLY A 394 13.11 3.06 0.00
C GLY A 394 13.68 2.18 -1.12
N HIS A 395 14.71 1.38 -0.85
CA HIS A 395 15.29 0.45 -1.84
C HIS A 395 14.66 -0.95 -1.84
N LEU A 396 13.66 -1.20 -1.01
CA LEU A 396 12.96 -2.47 -0.95
C LEU A 396 11.52 -2.30 -1.41
N VAL A 397 11.13 -3.09 -2.41
CA VAL A 397 9.77 -3.22 -2.96
C VAL A 397 9.20 -4.55 -2.51
N ALA A 398 8.03 -4.55 -1.90
CA ALA A 398 7.24 -5.74 -1.60
C ALA A 398 5.90 -5.65 -2.34
N MET A 399 5.45 -6.73 -3.00
CA MET A 399 4.19 -6.73 -3.73
C MET A 399 3.57 -8.12 -3.84
N ASP A 400 2.29 -8.17 -4.16
CA ASP A 400 1.63 -9.41 -4.55
C ASP A 400 2.31 -10.02 -5.78
N SER A 401 2.53 -11.33 -5.75
CA SER A 401 2.84 -12.11 -6.94
C SER A 401 1.59 -12.26 -7.82
N PRO A 402 1.74 -12.49 -9.13
CA PRO A 402 0.62 -12.85 -10.00
C PRO A 402 -0.25 -13.99 -9.47
N SER A 403 0.31 -14.94 -8.73
CA SER A 403 -0.41 -16.05 -8.09
C SER A 403 -1.16 -15.66 -6.81
N GLY A 404 -0.83 -14.54 -6.19
CA GLY A 404 -1.50 -14.03 -4.97
C GLY A 404 -2.88 -13.45 -5.22
N ARG A 405 -3.29 -13.29 -6.48
CA ARG A 405 -4.57 -12.73 -6.92
C ARG A 405 -5.21 -13.55 -8.03
N GLN A 406 -6.49 -13.29 -8.27
CA GLN A 406 -7.17 -13.90 -9.41
C GLN A 406 -6.63 -13.34 -10.73
N THR A 407 -6.55 -14.19 -11.75
CA THR A 407 -6.10 -13.77 -13.09
C THR A 407 -6.94 -12.61 -13.61
N GLY A 408 -6.29 -11.54 -14.05
CA GLY A 408 -6.93 -10.34 -14.56
C GLY A 408 -7.40 -9.33 -13.49
N GLU A 409 -7.18 -9.62 -12.20
CA GLU A 409 -7.51 -8.69 -11.12
C GLU A 409 -6.57 -7.48 -11.11
N PHE A 410 -5.29 -7.68 -11.43
CA PHE A 410 -4.31 -6.59 -11.53
C PHE A 410 -3.25 -6.87 -12.60
N HIS A 411 -2.59 -5.82 -13.06
CA HIS A 411 -1.48 -5.90 -14.00
C HIS A 411 -0.16 -5.81 -13.22
N TRP A 412 0.38 -6.97 -12.82
CA TRP A 412 1.54 -7.04 -11.92
C TRP A 412 2.77 -6.31 -12.47
N GLY A 413 2.96 -6.31 -13.80
CA GLY A 413 4.07 -5.59 -14.42
C GLY A 413 3.96 -4.08 -14.26
N SER A 414 2.75 -3.50 -14.37
CA SER A 414 2.54 -2.07 -14.09
C SER A 414 2.67 -1.77 -12.60
N THR A 415 2.22 -2.67 -11.72
CA THR A 415 2.41 -2.52 -10.28
C THR A 415 3.90 -2.50 -9.92
N LEU A 416 4.70 -3.43 -10.46
CA LEU A 416 6.16 -3.39 -10.25
C LEU A 416 6.78 -2.09 -10.78
N TRP A 417 6.34 -1.61 -11.95
CA TRP A 417 6.81 -0.35 -12.53
C TRP A 417 6.49 0.85 -11.64
N HIS A 418 5.28 0.89 -11.07
CA HIS A 418 4.82 1.88 -10.09
C HIS A 418 5.72 1.89 -8.85
N GLU A 419 5.94 0.72 -8.25
CA GLU A 419 6.78 0.58 -7.06
C GLU A 419 8.24 0.96 -7.34
N MET A 420 8.75 0.58 -8.51
CA MET A 420 10.10 0.99 -8.93
C MET A 420 10.22 2.51 -9.11
N ALA A 421 9.16 3.23 -9.53
CA ALA A 421 9.19 4.69 -9.58
C ALA A 421 9.30 5.31 -8.17
N HIS A 422 8.67 4.70 -7.15
CA HIS A 422 8.84 5.12 -5.75
C HIS A 422 10.29 5.03 -5.27
N VAL A 423 11.06 4.02 -5.69
CA VAL A 423 12.50 3.93 -5.35
C VAL A 423 13.21 5.24 -5.73
N TYR A 424 12.91 5.78 -6.90
CA TYR A 424 13.54 7.01 -7.40
C TYR A 424 12.98 8.28 -6.76
N THR A 425 11.67 8.40 -6.63
CA THR A 425 11.05 9.59 -6.02
C THR A 425 11.46 9.78 -4.57
N LEU A 426 11.54 8.68 -3.81
CA LEU A 426 11.99 8.68 -2.42
C LEU A 426 13.48 9.01 -2.31
N SER A 427 14.32 8.34 -3.11
CA SER A 427 15.77 8.54 -3.04
C SER A 427 16.22 9.94 -3.48
N VAL A 428 15.66 10.47 -4.58
CA VAL A 428 15.98 11.82 -5.09
C VAL A 428 15.63 12.92 -4.10
N THR A 429 14.65 12.69 -3.24
CA THR A 429 14.14 13.68 -2.27
C THR A 429 14.57 13.39 -0.83
N ASP A 430 15.41 12.40 -0.60
CA ASP A 430 15.77 11.94 0.75
C ASP A 430 14.51 11.70 1.60
N HIS A 431 13.53 10.99 0.99
CA HIS A 431 12.23 10.66 1.56
C HIS A 431 11.34 11.84 1.99
N ARG A 432 11.59 13.07 1.44
CA ARG A 432 10.80 14.26 1.77
C ARG A 432 9.71 14.58 0.76
N VAL A 433 9.61 13.84 -0.34
CA VAL A 433 8.51 14.01 -1.30
C VAL A 433 7.17 13.83 -0.61
N PRO A 434 6.19 14.76 -0.79
CA PRO A 434 4.85 14.57 -0.27
C PRO A 434 4.20 13.35 -0.93
N ARG A 435 3.31 12.69 -0.21
CA ARG A 435 2.73 11.43 -0.66
C ARG A 435 2.05 11.57 -2.01
N TRP A 436 1.24 12.61 -2.17
CA TRP A 436 0.52 12.85 -3.41
C TRP A 436 1.43 12.93 -4.65
N LEU A 437 2.60 13.56 -4.53
CA LEU A 437 3.52 13.69 -5.66
C LEU A 437 4.26 12.39 -5.96
N SER A 438 4.64 11.64 -4.91
CA SER A 438 5.26 10.32 -5.08
C SER A 438 4.29 9.36 -5.79
N GLU A 439 3.03 9.28 -5.32
CA GLU A 439 1.99 8.47 -5.95
C GLU A 439 1.65 8.99 -7.37
N GLY A 440 1.54 10.31 -7.52
CA GLY A 440 1.25 10.94 -8.81
C GLY A 440 2.30 10.67 -9.87
N ILE A 441 3.58 10.72 -9.50
CA ILE A 441 4.68 10.36 -10.41
C ILE A 441 4.64 8.88 -10.75
N SER A 442 4.39 7.99 -9.80
CA SER A 442 4.32 6.56 -10.07
C SER A 442 3.19 6.23 -11.04
N VAL A 443 1.99 6.76 -10.84
CA VAL A 443 0.86 6.63 -11.78
C VAL A 443 1.18 7.24 -13.14
N PHE A 444 1.80 8.42 -13.17
CA PHE A 444 2.23 9.06 -14.41
C PHE A 444 3.25 8.22 -15.19
N GLU A 445 4.21 7.59 -14.50
CA GLU A 445 5.20 6.71 -15.14
C GLU A 445 4.57 5.42 -15.67
N GLU A 446 3.57 4.84 -14.99
CA GLU A 446 2.77 3.75 -15.56
C GLU A 446 2.16 4.15 -16.90
N TRP A 447 1.56 5.34 -16.98
CA TRP A 447 0.89 5.82 -18.20
C TRP A 447 1.83 6.16 -19.33
N ARG A 448 3.06 6.60 -19.01
CA ARG A 448 4.01 7.12 -20.02
C ARG A 448 5.07 6.14 -20.44
N THR A 449 5.58 5.35 -19.50
CA THR A 449 6.76 4.51 -19.72
C THR A 449 6.54 3.06 -19.30
N GLY A 450 5.44 2.74 -18.63
CA GLY A 450 5.13 1.40 -18.12
C GLY A 450 4.82 0.37 -19.23
N PRO A 451 4.67 -0.90 -18.84
CA PRO A 451 4.41 -2.00 -19.78
C PRO A 451 3.08 -1.89 -20.54
N THR A 452 2.15 -1.11 -20.01
CA THR A 452 0.86 -0.84 -20.65
C THR A 452 0.56 0.65 -20.64
N PRO A 453 1.25 1.45 -21.48
CA PRO A 453 1.06 2.90 -21.50
C PRO A 453 -0.36 3.26 -21.92
N GLY A 454 -0.89 4.31 -21.30
CA GLY A 454 -2.23 4.82 -21.52
C GLY A 454 -2.87 5.25 -20.21
N VAL A 455 -3.80 6.19 -20.30
CA VAL A 455 -4.55 6.67 -19.12
C VAL A 455 -5.86 5.91 -19.05
N SER A 456 -6.08 5.16 -17.96
CA SER A 456 -7.35 4.51 -17.70
C SER A 456 -8.12 5.31 -16.63
N LEU A 457 -9.32 5.80 -16.98
CA LEU A 457 -10.15 6.61 -16.10
C LEU A 457 -11.37 5.83 -15.63
N ALA A 458 -11.64 5.91 -14.33
CA ALA A 458 -12.82 5.31 -13.72
C ALA A 458 -13.95 6.35 -13.55
N PRO A 459 -15.22 5.99 -13.76
CA PRO A 459 -16.36 6.89 -13.57
C PRO A 459 -16.43 7.62 -12.22
N PRO A 460 -16.05 7.02 -11.07
CA PRO A 460 -16.01 7.73 -9.79
C PRO A 460 -15.11 8.99 -9.80
N VAL A 461 -13.99 8.95 -10.54
CA VAL A 461 -13.08 10.10 -10.66
C VAL A 461 -13.75 11.25 -11.40
N LEU A 462 -14.46 10.93 -12.47
CA LEU A 462 -15.18 11.93 -13.28
C LEU A 462 -16.35 12.53 -12.49
N THR A 463 -17.06 11.71 -11.71
CA THR A 463 -18.11 12.17 -10.81
C THR A 463 -17.53 13.09 -9.73
N ALA A 464 -16.44 12.70 -9.09
CA ALA A 464 -15.78 13.53 -8.07
C ALA A 464 -15.31 14.87 -8.66
N PHE A 465 -14.78 14.88 -9.88
CA PHE A 465 -14.43 16.11 -10.56
C PHE A 465 -15.66 17.00 -10.83
N ALA A 466 -16.73 16.41 -11.37
CA ALA A 466 -17.97 17.14 -11.68
C ALA A 466 -18.63 17.73 -10.42
N GLU A 467 -18.47 17.07 -9.28
CA GLU A 467 -18.97 17.53 -7.97
C GLU A 467 -18.02 18.49 -7.24
N GLY A 468 -16.88 18.86 -7.85
CA GLY A 468 -15.90 19.74 -7.25
C GLY A 468 -15.15 19.16 -6.05
N LYS A 469 -15.01 17.81 -5.98
CA LYS A 469 -14.37 17.08 -4.88
C LYS A 469 -12.85 16.91 -5.06
N PHE A 470 -12.27 17.40 -6.15
CA PHE A 470 -10.82 17.43 -6.29
C PHE A 470 -10.23 18.38 -5.25
N LEU A 471 -9.20 17.92 -4.56
CA LEU A 471 -8.54 18.71 -3.52
C LEU A 471 -7.59 19.76 -4.15
N PRO A 472 -7.40 20.93 -3.51
CA PRO A 472 -6.30 21.82 -3.84
C PRO A 472 -4.96 21.07 -3.76
N VAL A 473 -4.01 21.38 -4.66
CA VAL A 473 -2.71 20.69 -4.74
C VAL A 473 -1.95 20.72 -3.40
N ALA A 474 -2.07 21.82 -2.66
CA ALA A 474 -1.45 21.99 -1.35
C ALA A 474 -2.07 21.13 -0.22
N GLN A 475 -3.23 20.54 -0.48
CA GLN A 475 -3.97 19.71 0.50
C GLN A 475 -4.15 18.26 0.01
N LEU A 476 -3.58 17.90 -1.13
CA LEU A 476 -3.86 16.62 -1.78
C LEU A 476 -3.38 15.40 -0.95
N ASP A 477 -2.39 15.57 -0.07
CA ASP A 477 -1.98 14.53 0.88
C ASP A 477 -3.13 14.09 1.81
N GLU A 478 -4.06 14.99 2.17
CA GLU A 478 -5.20 14.66 3.02
C GLU A 478 -6.07 13.55 2.40
N GLY A 479 -6.21 13.53 1.07
CA GLY A 479 -6.96 12.50 0.36
C GLY A 479 -6.36 11.10 0.40
N PHE A 480 -5.06 10.99 0.71
CA PHE A 480 -4.36 9.72 0.91
C PHE A 480 -4.29 9.30 2.37
N ILE A 481 -4.16 10.27 3.29
CA ILE A 481 -3.91 10.00 4.72
C ILE A 481 -5.23 9.82 5.47
N ARG A 482 -6.20 10.72 5.24
CA ARG A 482 -7.49 10.75 5.94
C ARG A 482 -8.63 11.00 4.97
N PRO A 483 -9.01 9.98 4.18
CA PRO A 483 -10.08 10.14 3.20
C PRO A 483 -11.41 10.46 3.88
N SER A 484 -12.16 11.39 3.31
CA SER A 484 -13.47 11.85 3.80
C SER A 484 -14.67 11.14 3.15
N TYR A 485 -14.41 10.31 2.11
CA TYR A 485 -15.41 9.45 1.46
C TYR A 485 -14.74 8.19 0.88
N PRO A 486 -15.46 7.09 0.66
CA PRO A 486 -14.87 5.77 0.33
C PRO A 486 -13.95 5.75 -0.89
N GLU A 487 -14.28 6.49 -1.96
CA GLU A 487 -13.54 6.47 -3.21
C GLU A 487 -12.42 7.54 -3.26
N GLN A 488 -12.25 8.35 -2.20
CA GLN A 488 -11.34 9.50 -2.24
C GLN A 488 -9.88 9.12 -2.48
N VAL A 489 -9.43 7.99 -1.94
CA VAL A 489 -8.06 7.52 -2.18
C VAL A 489 -7.82 7.28 -3.67
N GLN A 490 -8.75 6.56 -4.34
CA GLN A 490 -8.68 6.32 -5.78
C GLN A 490 -8.72 7.63 -6.59
N VAL A 491 -9.58 8.55 -6.18
CA VAL A 491 -9.68 9.89 -6.80
C VAL A 491 -8.37 10.65 -6.63
N SER A 492 -7.73 10.57 -5.47
CA SER A 492 -6.45 11.24 -5.17
C SER A 492 -5.29 10.68 -6.00
N TYR A 493 -5.20 9.35 -6.18
CA TYR A 493 -4.23 8.73 -7.09
C TYR A 493 -4.36 9.28 -8.51
N MET A 494 -5.60 9.29 -9.02
CA MET A 494 -5.88 9.76 -10.36
C MET A 494 -5.63 11.27 -10.51
N GLN A 495 -6.07 12.08 -9.55
CA GLN A 495 -5.82 13.51 -9.53
C GLN A 495 -4.32 13.81 -9.52
N ALA A 496 -3.55 13.12 -8.70
CA ALA A 496 -2.10 13.28 -8.60
C ALA A 496 -1.39 12.94 -9.93
N GLY A 497 -1.76 11.81 -10.57
CA GLY A 497 -1.27 11.45 -11.90
C GLY A 497 -1.62 12.47 -12.97
N LEU A 498 -2.86 12.98 -12.95
CA LEU A 498 -3.31 14.04 -13.87
C LEU A 498 -2.57 15.36 -13.66
N ILE A 499 -2.19 15.70 -12.41
CA ILE A 499 -1.33 16.87 -12.14
C ILE A 499 0.05 16.68 -12.76
N CYS A 500 0.67 15.51 -12.59
CA CYS A 500 1.96 15.20 -13.21
C CYS A 500 1.89 15.28 -14.74
N LEU A 501 0.83 14.72 -15.32
CA LEU A 501 0.57 14.79 -16.76
C LEU A 501 0.38 16.24 -17.23
N PHE A 502 -0.41 17.04 -16.50
CA PHE A 502 -0.60 18.47 -16.78
C PHE A 502 0.72 19.25 -16.76
N ILE A 503 1.58 18.98 -15.77
CA ILE A 503 2.91 19.62 -15.70
C ILE A 503 3.75 19.24 -16.91
N GLU A 504 3.78 17.95 -17.29
CA GLU A 504 4.53 17.51 -18.48
C GLU A 504 4.00 18.13 -19.77
N GLU A 505 2.68 18.12 -19.98
CA GLU A 505 2.05 18.67 -21.18
C GLU A 505 2.28 20.17 -21.35
N ARG A 506 2.35 20.91 -20.24
CA ARG A 506 2.49 22.37 -20.28
C ARG A 506 3.92 22.86 -20.28
N TRP A 507 4.83 22.22 -19.53
CA TRP A 507 6.20 22.70 -19.31
C TRP A 507 7.28 21.66 -19.62
N GLY A 508 6.90 20.45 -19.98
CA GLY A 508 7.82 19.36 -20.25
C GLY A 508 8.23 18.56 -19.01
N PHE A 509 8.77 17.36 -19.25
CA PHE A 509 9.18 16.43 -18.19
C PHE A 509 10.27 17.01 -17.27
N ASP A 510 11.23 17.75 -17.82
CA ASP A 510 12.31 18.36 -17.01
C ASP A 510 11.76 19.29 -15.92
N LYS A 511 10.61 19.91 -16.18
CA LYS A 511 9.94 20.74 -15.18
C LYS A 511 9.31 19.91 -14.06
N LEU A 512 8.73 18.74 -14.38
CA LEU A 512 8.24 17.79 -13.38
C LEU A 512 9.39 17.25 -12.53
N ALA A 513 10.50 16.86 -13.15
CA ALA A 513 11.69 16.40 -12.43
C ALA A 513 12.32 17.52 -11.56
N SER A 514 12.30 18.77 -12.03
CA SER A 514 12.71 19.94 -11.23
C SER A 514 11.76 20.17 -10.04
N PHE A 515 10.47 20.01 -10.25
CA PHE A 515 9.46 20.14 -9.20
C PHE A 515 9.66 19.08 -8.09
N LEU A 516 9.90 17.83 -8.46
CA LEU A 516 10.24 16.78 -7.50
C LEU A 516 11.47 17.18 -6.63
N ARG A 517 12.50 17.75 -7.22
CA ARG A 517 13.72 18.16 -6.50
C ARG A 517 13.52 19.35 -5.54
N GLN A 518 12.40 20.08 -5.59
CA GLN A 518 12.10 21.11 -4.59
C GLN A 518 11.93 20.49 -3.20
N PHE A 519 11.52 19.22 -3.13
CA PHE A 519 11.26 18.50 -1.87
C PHE A 519 12.51 17.91 -1.20
N THR A 520 13.71 18.24 -1.64
CA THR A 520 14.95 17.78 -0.98
C THR A 520 15.19 18.38 0.40
N ARG A 521 14.50 19.48 0.76
CA ARG A 521 14.68 20.21 2.01
C ARG A 521 13.47 20.14 2.94
N ASP A 522 12.27 20.27 2.38
CA ASP A 522 11.01 20.17 3.12
C ASP A 522 9.90 19.61 2.22
N ASN A 523 8.74 19.30 2.78
CA ASN A 523 7.58 18.74 2.09
C ASN A 523 6.46 19.77 1.83
N ASN A 524 6.77 21.08 1.83
CA ASN A 524 5.78 22.13 1.62
C ASN A 524 5.39 22.28 0.14
N THR A 525 4.29 21.66 -0.26
CA THR A 525 3.77 21.70 -1.63
C THR A 525 3.48 23.14 -2.10
N ALA A 526 2.92 24.00 -1.26
CA ALA A 526 2.58 25.37 -1.64
C ALA A 526 3.84 26.17 -1.98
N ALA A 527 4.88 26.09 -1.15
CA ALA A 527 6.16 26.75 -1.40
C ALA A 527 6.86 26.18 -2.65
N ALA A 528 6.80 24.86 -2.85
CA ALA A 528 7.38 24.21 -4.02
C ALA A 528 6.69 24.63 -5.32
N VAL A 529 5.35 24.77 -5.34
CA VAL A 529 4.58 25.27 -6.49
C VAL A 529 5.01 26.69 -6.83
N GLN A 530 5.09 27.57 -5.83
CA GLN A 530 5.50 28.95 -6.03
C GLN A 530 6.94 29.03 -6.55
N ALA A 531 7.86 28.31 -5.96
CA ALA A 531 9.27 28.32 -6.35
C ALA A 531 9.50 27.74 -7.77
N ASN A 532 8.81 26.66 -8.12
CA ASN A 532 9.05 25.97 -9.39
C ASN A 532 8.26 26.58 -10.55
N PHE A 533 7.02 27.04 -10.35
CA PHE A 533 6.14 27.52 -11.42
C PHE A 533 5.95 29.04 -11.42
N ALA A 534 6.46 29.75 -10.40
CA ALA A 534 6.23 31.19 -10.18
C ALA A 534 4.72 31.55 -10.12
N MET A 535 3.94 30.65 -9.49
CA MET A 535 2.48 30.75 -9.39
C MET A 535 2.03 30.51 -7.95
N GLU A 536 1.02 31.22 -7.49
CA GLU A 536 0.31 30.87 -6.27
C GLU A 536 -0.42 29.53 -6.45
N PRO A 537 -0.52 28.67 -5.42
CA PRO A 537 -1.19 27.38 -5.50
C PRO A 537 -2.61 27.44 -6.08
N ALA A 538 -3.39 28.44 -5.69
CA ALA A 538 -4.75 28.64 -6.22
C ALA A 538 -4.78 28.97 -7.73
N ALA A 539 -3.76 29.65 -8.25
CA ALA A 539 -3.63 29.91 -9.68
C ALA A 539 -3.26 28.64 -10.45
N PHE A 540 -2.35 27.83 -9.87
CA PHE A 540 -1.99 26.51 -10.40
C PHE A 540 -3.22 25.59 -10.47
N ASP A 541 -4.00 25.49 -9.37
CA ASP A 541 -5.21 24.69 -9.29
C ASP A 541 -6.26 25.11 -10.33
N LYS A 542 -6.40 26.42 -10.56
CA LYS A 542 -7.31 26.94 -11.59
C LYS A 542 -6.92 26.49 -12.99
N GLU A 543 -5.63 26.56 -13.34
CA GLU A 543 -5.15 26.14 -14.65
C GLU A 543 -5.23 24.62 -14.83
N PHE A 544 -4.86 23.85 -13.80
CA PHE A 544 -5.04 22.39 -13.76
C PHE A 544 -6.51 22.02 -13.98
N THR A 545 -7.43 22.62 -13.21
CA THR A 545 -8.87 22.37 -13.34
C THR A 545 -9.37 22.66 -14.76
N ALA A 546 -8.91 23.73 -15.38
CA ALA A 546 -9.27 24.07 -16.76
C ALA A 546 -8.75 23.01 -17.76
N SER A 547 -7.55 22.46 -17.54
CA SER A 547 -7.00 21.35 -18.33
C SER A 547 -7.83 20.08 -18.20
N VAL A 548 -8.18 19.71 -16.99
CA VAL A 548 -9.03 18.53 -16.70
C VAL A 548 -10.43 18.71 -17.27
N GLN A 549 -11.03 19.90 -17.14
CA GLN A 549 -12.33 20.25 -17.73
C GLN A 549 -12.33 20.03 -19.25
N LYS A 550 -11.26 20.47 -19.93
CA LYS A 550 -11.09 20.26 -21.37
C LYS A 550 -10.97 18.78 -21.73
N ARG A 551 -10.20 18.02 -20.95
CA ARG A 551 -9.98 16.58 -21.14
C ARG A 551 -11.27 15.79 -20.96
N PHE A 552 -12.06 16.13 -19.95
CA PHE A 552 -13.29 15.42 -19.60
C PHE A 552 -14.54 15.98 -20.28
N ALA A 553 -14.40 16.99 -21.13
CA ALA A 553 -15.54 17.67 -21.78
C ALA A 553 -16.57 16.73 -22.43
N PRO A 554 -16.19 15.66 -23.15
CA PRO A 554 -17.16 14.74 -23.75
C PRO A 554 -18.06 14.05 -22.72
N TYR A 555 -17.49 13.62 -21.60
CA TYR A 555 -18.22 13.01 -20.51
C TYR A 555 -19.06 14.03 -19.72
N LEU A 556 -18.47 15.19 -19.41
CA LEU A 556 -19.10 16.22 -18.58
C LEU A 556 -20.27 16.92 -19.29
N ALA A 557 -20.35 16.86 -20.61
CA ALA A 557 -21.49 17.38 -21.37
C ALA A 557 -22.80 16.65 -21.01
N ASP A 558 -22.75 15.35 -20.73
CA ASP A 558 -23.88 14.57 -20.26
C ASP A 558 -23.44 13.33 -19.47
N PRO A 559 -23.00 13.50 -18.23
CA PRO A 559 -22.47 12.38 -17.43
C PRO A 559 -23.50 11.30 -17.13
N LYS A 560 -24.81 11.63 -17.18
CA LYS A 560 -25.90 10.66 -16.95
C LYS A 560 -26.16 9.74 -18.14
N LYS A 561 -25.60 10.03 -19.31
CA LYS A 561 -25.77 9.20 -20.52
C LYS A 561 -24.90 7.96 -20.53
N TRP A 562 -23.70 8.03 -19.95
CA TRP A 562 -22.71 6.96 -20.10
C TRP A 562 -23.23 5.59 -19.59
N LEU A 563 -23.67 5.52 -18.33
CA LEU A 563 -24.15 4.27 -17.74
C LEU A 563 -25.36 3.67 -18.45
N PRO A 564 -26.45 4.43 -18.78
CA PRO A 564 -27.53 3.91 -19.58
C PRO A 564 -27.10 3.44 -20.97
N THR A 565 -26.09 4.09 -21.59
CA THR A 565 -25.57 3.66 -22.89
C THR A 565 -24.82 2.33 -22.77
N MET A 566 -24.02 2.14 -21.73
CA MET A 566 -23.37 0.86 -21.40
C MET A 566 -24.38 -0.26 -21.18
N GLN A 567 -25.44 0.00 -20.39
CA GLN A 567 -26.51 -0.97 -20.13
C GLN A 567 -27.25 -1.36 -21.41
N ARG A 568 -27.50 -0.39 -22.30
CA ARG A 568 -28.12 -0.64 -23.61
C ARG A 568 -27.21 -1.50 -24.49
N ALA A 569 -25.90 -1.22 -24.52
CA ALA A 569 -24.91 -2.01 -25.24
C ALA A 569 -24.87 -3.46 -24.72
N ALA A 570 -24.79 -3.65 -23.40
CA ALA A 570 -24.79 -4.97 -22.78
C ALA A 570 -26.06 -5.77 -23.12
N LYS A 571 -27.25 -5.15 -22.97
CA LYS A 571 -28.54 -5.79 -23.30
C LYS A 571 -28.62 -6.17 -24.77
N ALA A 572 -28.14 -5.32 -25.67
CA ALA A 572 -28.13 -5.61 -27.11
C ALA A 572 -27.20 -6.78 -27.45
N LEU A 573 -26.01 -6.87 -26.78
CA LEU A 573 -25.09 -8.01 -26.91
C LEU A 573 -25.74 -9.32 -26.47
N GLU A 574 -26.42 -9.34 -25.31
CA GLU A 574 -27.14 -10.51 -24.81
C GLU A 574 -28.23 -10.97 -25.81
N ALA A 575 -28.95 -10.00 -26.40
CA ALA A 575 -29.97 -10.24 -27.41
C ALA A 575 -29.39 -10.59 -28.79
N ARG A 576 -28.07 -10.53 -28.98
CA ARG A 576 -27.39 -10.67 -30.28
C ARG A 576 -27.87 -9.68 -31.34
N ASP A 577 -28.35 -8.51 -30.90
CA ASP A 577 -28.60 -7.38 -31.79
C ASP A 577 -27.29 -6.63 -32.05
N TRP A 578 -26.50 -7.20 -32.97
CA TRP A 578 -25.18 -6.71 -33.29
C TRP A 578 -25.12 -5.24 -33.75
N LYS A 579 -26.19 -4.82 -34.43
CA LYS A 579 -26.31 -3.44 -34.92
C LYS A 579 -26.48 -2.45 -33.77
N GLU A 580 -27.44 -2.71 -32.89
CA GLU A 580 -27.66 -1.85 -31.72
C GLU A 580 -26.48 -1.94 -30.74
N ALA A 581 -25.94 -3.14 -30.51
CA ALA A 581 -24.77 -3.32 -29.67
C ALA A 581 -23.57 -2.52 -30.15
N SER A 582 -23.26 -2.53 -31.45
CA SER A 582 -22.19 -1.73 -32.05
C SER A 582 -22.45 -0.23 -31.91
N SER A 583 -23.68 0.22 -32.20
CA SER A 583 -24.07 1.62 -32.10
C SER A 583 -23.94 2.15 -30.67
N ALA A 584 -24.50 1.42 -29.69
CA ALA A 584 -24.46 1.82 -28.29
C ALA A 584 -23.04 1.77 -27.72
N SER A 585 -22.25 0.73 -28.03
CA SER A 585 -20.85 0.63 -27.57
C SER A 585 -19.98 1.75 -28.15
N GLN A 586 -20.15 2.07 -29.43
CA GLN A 586 -19.42 3.18 -30.06
C GLN A 586 -19.77 4.53 -29.43
N GLN A 587 -21.02 4.77 -29.07
CA GLN A 587 -21.44 5.94 -28.31
C GLN A 587 -20.80 5.97 -26.91
N ALA A 588 -20.73 4.84 -26.24
CA ALA A 588 -20.11 4.76 -24.91
C ALA A 588 -18.58 5.02 -24.98
N VAL A 589 -17.89 4.49 -25.99
CA VAL A 589 -16.47 4.80 -26.26
C VAL A 589 -16.27 6.29 -26.50
N ALA A 590 -17.15 6.93 -27.29
CA ALA A 590 -17.05 8.35 -27.57
C ALA A 590 -17.25 9.24 -26.34
N LEU A 591 -18.10 8.79 -25.39
CA LEU A 591 -18.33 9.51 -24.13
C LEU A 591 -17.13 9.37 -23.17
N LEU A 592 -16.51 8.18 -23.08
CA LEU A 592 -15.42 7.91 -22.18
C LEU A 592 -14.37 7.00 -22.83
N PRO A 593 -13.50 7.55 -23.69
CA PRO A 593 -12.52 6.77 -24.46
C PRO A 593 -11.39 6.19 -23.61
N GLU A 594 -11.20 6.70 -22.41
CA GLU A 594 -10.15 6.26 -21.47
C GLU A 594 -10.65 5.19 -20.49
N PHE A 595 -11.85 4.63 -20.68
CA PHE A 595 -12.36 3.52 -19.89
C PHE A 595 -12.03 2.18 -20.56
N THR A 596 -11.02 1.48 -20.07
CA THR A 596 -10.43 0.29 -20.71
C THR A 596 -10.53 -1.04 -19.93
N PRO A 597 -11.18 -1.17 -18.76
CA PRO A 597 -11.29 -2.44 -18.03
C PRO A 597 -11.94 -3.56 -18.84
N ALA A 598 -11.98 -4.78 -18.28
CA ALA A 598 -12.55 -5.98 -18.92
C ALA A 598 -14.02 -5.83 -19.36
N ASP A 599 -14.77 -4.94 -18.74
CA ASP A 599 -16.14 -4.58 -19.09
C ASP A 599 -16.24 -3.31 -19.96
N SER A 600 -15.14 -2.90 -20.59
CA SER A 600 -15.09 -1.66 -21.38
C SER A 600 -15.99 -1.69 -22.63
N PRO A 601 -16.47 -0.51 -23.06
CA PRO A 601 -17.26 -0.42 -24.28
C PRO A 601 -16.46 -0.81 -25.54
N TYR A 602 -15.13 -0.79 -25.50
CA TYR A 602 -14.29 -1.29 -26.59
C TYR A 602 -14.48 -2.81 -26.78
N LEU A 603 -14.41 -3.59 -25.68
CA LEU A 603 -14.59 -5.03 -25.75
C LEU A 603 -16.01 -5.41 -26.14
N MET A 604 -17.01 -4.64 -25.70
CA MET A 604 -18.40 -4.79 -26.15
C MET A 604 -18.55 -4.51 -27.64
N LEU A 605 -17.92 -3.42 -28.13
CA LEU A 605 -17.95 -3.06 -29.55
C LEU A 605 -17.29 -4.15 -30.41
N ALA A 606 -16.13 -4.62 -30.02
CA ALA A 606 -15.43 -5.68 -30.74
C ALA A 606 -16.25 -6.97 -30.79
N LYS A 607 -16.92 -7.37 -29.69
CA LYS A 607 -17.82 -8.52 -29.65
C LYS A 607 -19.01 -8.35 -30.61
N ALA A 608 -19.60 -7.16 -30.68
CA ALA A 608 -20.69 -6.88 -31.59
C ALA A 608 -20.25 -6.94 -33.07
N GLN A 609 -19.06 -6.41 -33.38
CA GLN A 609 -18.49 -6.43 -34.72
C GLN A 609 -18.13 -7.85 -35.17
N GLU A 610 -17.51 -8.67 -34.31
CA GLU A 610 -17.24 -10.07 -34.64
C GLU A 610 -18.52 -10.87 -34.80
N GLY A 611 -19.52 -10.64 -33.92
CA GLY A 611 -20.84 -11.26 -34.04
C GLY A 611 -21.57 -10.91 -35.35
N ALA A 612 -21.33 -9.73 -35.90
CA ALA A 612 -21.81 -9.31 -37.20
C ALA A 612 -20.95 -9.82 -38.39
N GLY A 613 -19.85 -10.55 -38.12
CA GLY A 613 -18.96 -11.11 -39.13
C GLY A 613 -17.84 -10.14 -39.60
N ASP A 614 -17.68 -8.98 -38.93
CA ASP A 614 -16.67 -8.00 -39.27
C ASP A 614 -15.44 -8.10 -38.34
N SER A 615 -14.64 -9.15 -38.52
CA SER A 615 -13.42 -9.35 -37.77
C SER A 615 -12.36 -8.27 -37.98
N ALA A 616 -12.39 -7.57 -39.11
CA ALA A 616 -11.45 -6.48 -39.40
C ALA A 616 -11.77 -5.27 -38.51
N ALA A 617 -13.04 -4.87 -38.39
CA ALA A 617 -13.47 -3.84 -37.48
C ALA A 617 -13.19 -4.19 -36.01
N ALA A 618 -13.47 -5.46 -35.61
CA ALA A 618 -13.16 -5.93 -34.26
C ALA A 618 -11.66 -5.81 -33.93
N THR A 619 -10.79 -6.21 -34.88
CA THR A 619 -9.34 -6.06 -34.71
C THR A 619 -8.93 -4.60 -34.53
N ALA A 620 -9.48 -3.69 -35.36
CA ALA A 620 -9.18 -2.26 -35.25
C ALA A 620 -9.65 -1.67 -33.90
N THR A 621 -10.82 -2.10 -33.42
CA THR A 621 -11.36 -1.68 -32.12
C THR A 621 -10.48 -2.17 -30.97
N LEU A 622 -10.03 -3.43 -30.99
CA LEU A 622 -9.14 -3.97 -29.94
C LEU A 622 -7.74 -3.34 -29.96
N LEU A 623 -7.23 -2.97 -31.13
CA LEU A 623 -5.98 -2.19 -31.23
C LEU A 623 -6.14 -0.79 -30.62
N ALA A 624 -7.31 -0.14 -30.86
CA ALA A 624 -7.62 1.14 -30.23
C ALA A 624 -7.75 1.01 -28.70
N TRP A 625 -8.40 -0.05 -28.23
CA TRP A 625 -8.48 -0.41 -26.81
C TRP A 625 -7.09 -0.59 -26.18
N ARG A 626 -6.22 -1.37 -26.83
CA ARG A 626 -4.83 -1.57 -26.35
C ARG A 626 -4.06 -0.26 -26.30
N LYS A 627 -4.20 0.59 -27.32
CA LYS A 627 -3.57 1.92 -27.38
C LYS A 627 -4.07 2.85 -26.27
N ALA A 628 -5.31 2.71 -25.83
CA ALA A 628 -5.89 3.47 -24.73
C ALA A 628 -5.46 2.96 -23.33
N GLY A 629 -4.66 1.88 -23.25
CA GLY A 629 -4.20 1.29 -22.01
C GLY A 629 -4.94 0.02 -21.59
N GLY A 630 -5.66 -0.61 -22.52
CA GLY A 630 -6.32 -1.90 -22.27
C GLY A 630 -5.31 -3.04 -22.09
N TRP A 631 -5.51 -3.87 -21.06
CA TRP A 631 -4.56 -4.92 -20.67
C TRP A 631 -5.21 -6.23 -20.21
N ASP A 632 -6.55 -6.32 -20.20
CA ASP A 632 -7.24 -7.56 -19.83
C ASP A 632 -6.64 -8.77 -20.59
N PRO A 633 -6.18 -9.83 -19.89
CA PRO A 633 -5.46 -10.92 -20.54
C PRO A 633 -6.28 -11.68 -21.58
N ASP A 634 -7.61 -11.82 -21.37
CA ASP A 634 -8.47 -12.47 -22.34
C ASP A 634 -8.74 -11.58 -23.57
N GLY A 635 -8.86 -10.27 -23.35
CA GLY A 635 -8.93 -9.27 -24.41
C GLY A 635 -7.67 -9.26 -25.28
N LEU A 636 -6.48 -9.35 -24.66
CA LEU A 636 -5.21 -9.43 -25.37
C LEU A 636 -5.07 -10.74 -26.19
N ARG A 637 -5.44 -11.90 -25.59
CA ARG A 637 -5.44 -13.18 -26.32
C ARG A 637 -6.40 -13.17 -27.51
N TRP A 638 -7.56 -12.57 -27.32
CA TRP A 638 -8.53 -12.38 -28.40
C TRP A 638 -7.97 -11.51 -29.52
N LEU A 639 -7.35 -10.38 -29.19
CA LEU A 639 -6.68 -9.53 -30.18
C LEU A 639 -5.57 -10.30 -30.93
N ALA A 640 -4.73 -11.04 -30.21
CA ALA A 640 -3.66 -11.84 -30.83
C ALA A 640 -4.21 -12.87 -31.83
N LYS A 641 -5.28 -13.59 -31.44
CA LYS A 641 -5.99 -14.54 -32.34
C LYS A 641 -6.49 -13.87 -33.63
N LEU A 642 -7.11 -12.70 -33.53
CA LEU A 642 -7.60 -11.95 -34.70
C LEU A 642 -6.45 -11.47 -35.58
N LEU A 643 -5.33 -11.03 -34.97
CA LEU A 643 -4.14 -10.60 -35.69
C LEU A 643 -3.49 -11.77 -36.46
N LEU A 644 -3.44 -12.97 -35.88
CA LEU A 644 -2.95 -14.16 -36.56
C LEU A 644 -3.85 -14.55 -37.74
N GLN A 645 -5.16 -14.48 -37.58
CA GLN A 645 -6.09 -14.71 -38.68
C GLN A 645 -5.93 -13.69 -39.81
N ALA A 646 -5.59 -12.46 -39.45
CA ALA A 646 -5.31 -11.37 -40.40
C ALA A 646 -3.89 -11.41 -41.00
N GLN A 647 -3.10 -12.48 -40.74
CA GLN A 647 -1.71 -12.63 -41.20
C GLN A 647 -0.77 -11.50 -40.68
N ARG A 648 -0.96 -11.06 -39.44
CA ARG A 648 -0.16 -10.04 -38.74
C ARG A 648 0.61 -10.64 -37.53
N PRO A 649 1.52 -11.63 -37.78
CA PRO A 649 2.15 -12.38 -36.68
C PRO A 649 3.06 -11.51 -35.80
N VAL A 650 3.71 -10.50 -36.36
CA VAL A 650 4.60 -9.61 -35.58
C VAL A 650 3.82 -8.86 -34.50
N GLU A 651 2.65 -8.37 -34.83
CA GLU A 651 1.80 -7.67 -33.88
C GLU A 651 1.16 -8.62 -32.87
N ALA A 652 0.76 -9.81 -33.32
CA ALA A 652 0.26 -10.87 -32.44
C ALA A 652 1.31 -11.28 -31.41
N THR A 653 2.58 -11.43 -31.81
CA THR A 653 3.69 -11.73 -30.90
C THR A 653 3.85 -10.65 -29.84
N ALA A 654 3.81 -9.36 -30.22
CA ALA A 654 3.92 -8.26 -29.28
C ALA A 654 2.74 -8.19 -28.30
N VAL A 655 1.52 -8.54 -28.76
CA VAL A 655 0.34 -8.60 -27.89
C VAL A 655 0.40 -9.77 -26.92
N LEU A 656 0.85 -10.96 -27.38
CA LEU A 656 1.00 -12.13 -26.51
C LEU A 656 2.12 -11.94 -25.48
N ASP A 657 3.23 -11.29 -25.86
CA ASP A 657 4.30 -10.95 -24.91
C ASP A 657 3.77 -10.06 -23.78
N ALA A 658 2.89 -9.12 -24.10
CA ALA A 658 2.24 -8.25 -23.10
C ALA A 658 1.33 -9.02 -22.13
N VAL A 659 0.78 -10.18 -22.50
CA VAL A 659 -0.01 -11.04 -21.59
C VAL A 659 0.82 -11.50 -20.39
N ASN A 660 2.13 -11.71 -20.56
CA ASN A 660 3.02 -12.16 -19.49
C ASN A 660 3.10 -11.17 -18.30
N TYR A 661 2.75 -9.90 -18.50
CA TYR A 661 2.70 -8.89 -17.44
C TYR A 661 1.35 -8.80 -16.72
N ALA A 662 0.37 -9.61 -17.16
CA ALA A 662 -0.94 -9.74 -16.50
C ALA A 662 -1.24 -11.19 -16.06
N ASP A 663 -0.80 -12.19 -16.84
CA ASP A 663 -1.06 -13.62 -16.59
C ASP A 663 0.14 -14.49 -17.01
N PRO A 664 1.27 -14.41 -16.27
CA PRO A 664 2.52 -15.11 -16.62
C PRO A 664 2.54 -16.60 -16.25
N LEU A 665 1.56 -17.12 -15.52
CA LEU A 665 1.58 -18.48 -15.00
C LEU A 665 0.70 -19.44 -15.79
N ARG A 666 0.32 -19.07 -17.02
CA ARG A 666 -0.52 -19.87 -17.90
C ARG A 666 0.30 -20.58 -18.99
N ALA A 667 0.65 -21.84 -18.76
CA ALA A 667 1.48 -22.64 -19.64
C ALA A 667 1.14 -22.61 -21.16
N PRO A 668 -0.12 -22.73 -21.62
CA PRO A 668 -0.43 -22.68 -23.06
C PRO A 668 -0.03 -21.37 -23.75
N GLY A 669 -0.06 -20.24 -23.05
CA GLY A 669 0.36 -18.94 -23.60
C GLY A 669 1.84 -18.92 -23.99
N HIS A 670 2.70 -19.50 -23.15
CA HIS A 670 4.14 -19.59 -23.41
C HIS A 670 4.48 -20.50 -24.58
N ALA A 671 3.74 -21.60 -24.77
CA ALA A 671 3.94 -22.47 -25.92
C ALA A 671 3.59 -21.76 -27.23
N GLU A 672 2.47 -21.04 -27.28
CA GLU A 672 2.02 -20.27 -28.45
C GLU A 672 2.99 -19.13 -28.77
N LEU A 673 3.39 -18.35 -27.78
CA LEU A 673 4.33 -17.25 -27.94
C LEU A 673 5.71 -17.76 -28.33
N GLY A 674 6.18 -18.87 -27.72
CA GLY A 674 7.44 -19.50 -28.04
C GLY A 674 7.54 -19.94 -29.53
N GLU A 675 6.46 -20.50 -30.08
CA GLU A 675 6.43 -20.91 -31.49
C GLU A 675 6.43 -19.70 -32.45
N LEU A 676 5.72 -18.62 -32.11
CA LEU A 676 5.76 -17.37 -32.87
C LEU A 676 7.15 -16.73 -32.85
N LEU A 677 7.81 -16.74 -31.69
CA LEU A 677 9.17 -16.22 -31.54
C LEU A 677 10.21 -17.02 -32.32
N LEU A 678 10.09 -18.36 -32.33
CA LEU A 678 10.93 -19.22 -33.18
C LEU A 678 10.75 -18.87 -34.65
N THR A 679 9.52 -18.72 -35.10
CA THR A 679 9.20 -18.38 -36.49
C THR A 679 9.73 -16.98 -36.85
N ALA A 680 9.72 -16.05 -35.90
CA ALA A 680 10.26 -14.70 -36.08
C ALA A 680 11.80 -14.61 -35.95
N GLY A 681 12.50 -15.71 -35.65
CA GLY A 681 13.95 -15.72 -35.46
C GLY A 681 14.43 -15.12 -34.15
N LYS A 682 13.53 -14.88 -33.17
CA LYS A 682 13.81 -14.29 -31.86
C LYS A 682 14.25 -15.38 -30.86
N ALA A 683 15.52 -15.79 -30.99
CA ALA A 683 16.03 -16.96 -30.30
C ALA A 683 15.99 -16.87 -28.76
N GLN A 684 16.46 -15.77 -28.20
CA GLN A 684 16.57 -15.62 -26.74
C GLN A 684 15.20 -15.51 -26.09
N GLU A 685 14.28 -14.78 -26.71
CA GLU A 685 12.89 -14.67 -26.26
C GLU A 685 12.18 -16.03 -26.34
N ALA A 686 12.42 -16.82 -27.38
CA ALA A 686 11.89 -18.17 -27.49
C ALA A 686 12.46 -19.11 -26.40
N VAL A 687 13.76 -18.99 -26.07
CA VAL A 687 14.38 -19.71 -24.94
C VAL A 687 13.69 -19.32 -23.64
N ARG A 688 13.40 -18.03 -23.41
CA ARG A 688 12.66 -17.54 -22.24
C ARG A 688 11.31 -18.25 -22.13
N GLU A 689 10.50 -18.21 -23.19
CA GLU A 689 9.13 -18.73 -23.14
C GLU A 689 9.08 -20.25 -22.91
N TYR A 690 9.92 -21.02 -23.61
CA TYR A 690 9.96 -22.47 -23.39
C TYR A 690 10.59 -22.86 -22.06
N SER A 691 11.49 -22.05 -21.50
CA SER A 691 12.04 -22.28 -20.16
C SER A 691 10.97 -22.05 -19.09
N VAL A 692 10.17 -20.99 -19.24
CA VAL A 692 9.00 -20.71 -18.36
C VAL A 692 7.95 -21.79 -18.52
N LEU A 693 7.65 -22.22 -19.75
CA LEU A 693 6.73 -23.33 -20.00
C LEU A 693 7.12 -24.60 -19.22
N LEU A 694 8.40 -24.96 -19.25
CA LEU A 694 8.91 -26.12 -18.50
C LEU A 694 8.84 -25.92 -16.98
N ALA A 695 9.06 -24.69 -16.50
CA ALA A 695 8.95 -24.35 -15.08
C ALA A 695 7.49 -24.43 -14.55
N LEU A 696 6.51 -24.37 -15.44
CA LEU A 696 5.08 -24.50 -15.16
C LEU A 696 4.56 -25.93 -15.24
N ASP A 697 5.44 -26.92 -15.34
CA ASP A 697 5.13 -28.36 -15.40
C ASP A 697 4.04 -28.71 -16.44
N PRO A 698 4.29 -28.48 -17.74
CA PRO A 698 3.31 -28.66 -18.79
C PRO A 698 2.93 -30.14 -18.97
N LEU A 699 1.69 -30.41 -19.37
CA LEU A 699 1.21 -31.75 -19.65
C LEU A 699 2.06 -32.49 -20.70
N ASP A 700 2.58 -31.79 -21.73
CA ASP A 700 3.47 -32.32 -22.75
C ASP A 700 4.91 -31.79 -22.56
N THR A 701 5.60 -32.36 -21.59
CA THR A 701 6.99 -32.01 -21.27
C THR A 701 7.93 -32.33 -22.43
N ALA A 702 7.64 -33.36 -23.24
CA ALA A 702 8.46 -33.72 -24.37
C ALA A 702 8.39 -32.65 -25.49
N ALA A 703 7.19 -32.15 -25.80
CA ALA A 703 7.03 -31.06 -26.77
C ALA A 703 7.66 -29.75 -26.25
N ALA A 704 7.53 -29.46 -24.95
CA ALA A 704 8.16 -28.28 -24.35
C ALA A 704 9.70 -28.34 -24.45
N ASN A 705 10.32 -29.47 -24.10
CA ASN A 705 11.77 -29.66 -24.26
C ASN A 705 12.21 -29.60 -25.73
N PHE A 706 11.42 -30.13 -26.65
CA PHE A 706 11.69 -30.01 -28.08
C PHE A 706 11.63 -28.56 -28.57
N GLY A 707 10.62 -27.79 -28.12
CA GLY A 707 10.53 -26.35 -28.40
C GLY A 707 11.76 -25.57 -27.88
N LEU A 708 12.16 -25.86 -26.63
CA LEU A 708 13.36 -25.26 -26.03
C LEU A 708 14.65 -25.66 -26.79
N ALA A 709 14.74 -26.89 -27.24
CA ALA A 709 15.88 -27.36 -28.07
C ALA A 709 15.96 -26.58 -29.38
N ARG A 710 14.83 -26.35 -30.06
CA ARG A 710 14.75 -25.51 -31.27
C ARG A 710 15.21 -24.08 -31.00
N ALA A 711 14.80 -23.53 -29.87
CA ALA A 711 15.17 -22.18 -29.46
C ALA A 711 16.67 -22.07 -29.19
N TRP A 712 17.29 -23.03 -28.49
CA TRP A 712 18.72 -23.06 -28.26
C TRP A 712 19.53 -23.29 -29.57
N ARG A 713 19.02 -24.12 -30.48
CA ARG A 713 19.64 -24.27 -31.82
C ARG A 713 19.64 -22.95 -32.59
N LEU A 714 18.52 -22.23 -32.55
CA LEU A 714 18.41 -20.92 -33.20
C LEU A 714 19.34 -19.88 -32.54
N ALA A 715 19.55 -19.97 -31.22
CA ALA A 715 20.49 -19.14 -30.46
C ALA A 715 21.97 -19.52 -30.72
N GLY A 716 22.25 -20.63 -31.42
CA GLY A 716 23.61 -21.13 -31.69
C GLY A 716 24.21 -21.96 -30.57
N ASP A 717 23.50 -22.24 -29.48
CA ASP A 717 23.96 -23.09 -28.38
C ASP A 717 23.58 -24.56 -28.64
N LEU A 718 24.39 -25.22 -29.44
CA LEU A 718 24.20 -26.62 -29.81
C LEU A 718 24.29 -27.60 -28.61
N PRO A 719 25.18 -27.41 -27.62
CA PRO A 719 25.20 -28.23 -26.42
C PRO A 719 23.88 -28.22 -25.66
N GLN A 720 23.30 -27.03 -25.40
CA GLN A 720 22.01 -26.92 -24.75
C GLN A 720 20.88 -27.52 -25.61
N SER A 721 20.88 -27.25 -26.89
CA SER A 721 19.91 -27.85 -27.81
C SER A 721 19.92 -29.37 -27.70
N ARG A 722 21.12 -30.00 -27.80
CA ARG A 722 21.27 -31.45 -27.68
C ARG A 722 20.78 -31.99 -26.33
N ARG A 723 21.13 -31.34 -25.27
CA ARG A 723 20.68 -31.71 -23.92
C ARG A 723 19.13 -31.75 -23.84
N ARG A 724 18.47 -30.74 -24.34
CA ARG A 724 17.01 -30.66 -24.34
C ARG A 724 16.36 -31.70 -25.25
N LEU A 725 16.98 -32.06 -26.36
CA LEU A 725 16.52 -33.15 -27.21
C LEU A 725 16.57 -34.50 -26.47
N LEU A 726 17.63 -34.76 -25.73
CA LEU A 726 17.78 -35.99 -24.96
C LEU A 726 16.71 -36.04 -23.84
N GLU A 727 16.48 -34.95 -23.11
CA GLU A 727 15.41 -34.85 -22.10
C GLU A 727 14.01 -35.09 -22.71
N ALA A 728 13.76 -34.60 -23.93
CA ALA A 728 12.49 -34.86 -24.64
C ALA A 728 12.35 -36.36 -24.98
N LEU A 729 13.44 -37.01 -25.40
CA LEU A 729 13.45 -38.45 -25.75
C LEU A 729 13.45 -39.38 -24.53
N GLU A 730 13.98 -38.92 -23.38
CA GLU A 730 13.83 -39.63 -22.09
C GLU A 730 12.35 -39.69 -21.66
N THR A 731 11.63 -38.57 -21.84
CA THR A 731 10.21 -38.47 -21.53
C THR A 731 9.36 -39.24 -22.56
N ALA A 732 9.66 -39.12 -23.84
CA ALA A 732 8.94 -39.76 -24.96
C ALA A 732 9.93 -40.32 -25.98
N PRO A 733 10.38 -41.59 -25.81
CA PRO A 733 11.42 -42.20 -26.70
C PRO A 733 11.04 -42.22 -28.17
N ASN A 734 9.75 -42.28 -28.50
CA ASN A 734 9.25 -42.33 -29.87
C ASN A 734 8.88 -40.94 -30.45
N TYR A 735 9.31 -39.86 -29.83
CA TYR A 735 9.01 -38.50 -30.30
C TYR A 735 9.83 -38.15 -31.54
N ARG A 736 9.31 -38.51 -32.72
CA ARG A 736 9.96 -38.38 -34.01
C ARG A 736 10.58 -37.00 -34.31
N PRO A 737 9.92 -35.85 -33.98
CA PRO A 737 10.55 -34.54 -34.24
C PRO A 737 11.88 -34.34 -33.52
N ALA A 738 12.00 -34.80 -32.25
CA ALA A 738 13.24 -34.71 -31.49
C ALA A 738 14.33 -35.66 -32.05
N GLN A 739 13.96 -36.90 -32.41
CA GLN A 739 14.89 -37.85 -33.07
C GLN A 739 15.45 -37.26 -34.35
N LYS A 740 14.61 -36.73 -35.22
CA LYS A 740 15.02 -36.13 -36.49
C LYS A 740 15.98 -34.96 -36.26
N LEU A 741 15.65 -34.04 -35.36
CA LEU A 741 16.49 -32.88 -35.08
C LEU A 741 17.85 -33.28 -34.49
N LEU A 742 17.87 -34.30 -33.62
CA LEU A 742 19.11 -34.83 -33.04
C LEU A 742 20.01 -35.43 -34.11
N LEU A 743 19.47 -36.25 -35.06
CA LEU A 743 20.21 -36.81 -36.19
C LEU A 743 20.77 -35.72 -37.12
N GLU A 744 20.00 -34.72 -37.46
CA GLU A 744 20.48 -33.54 -38.22
C GLU A 744 21.67 -32.84 -37.54
N MET A 745 21.70 -32.78 -36.20
CA MET A 745 22.79 -32.15 -35.45
C MET A 745 24.04 -33.03 -35.30
N THR A 746 23.91 -34.34 -35.44
CA THR A 746 25.03 -35.29 -35.38
C THR A 746 25.71 -35.49 -36.74
N GLY A 747 25.14 -34.99 -37.83
CA GLY A 747 25.68 -35.11 -39.18
C GLY A 747 25.41 -36.49 -39.81
N ASP A 748 24.60 -37.35 -39.21
CA ASP A 748 24.16 -38.60 -39.80
C ASP A 748 23.08 -38.32 -40.87
N PRO A 749 23.21 -38.91 -42.06
CA PRO A 749 22.19 -38.78 -43.10
C PRO A 749 20.87 -39.35 -42.58
N THR A 750 19.81 -38.57 -42.68
CA THR A 750 18.45 -39.00 -42.37
C THR A 750 18.09 -40.32 -43.08
N PRO A 751 17.55 -41.35 -42.40
CA PRO A 751 17.13 -42.58 -43.03
C PRO A 751 15.95 -42.40 -44.01
#